data_f661c958e44e8d7005a9f6cea1a88c69
#
_entry.id   f661c958e44e8d7005a9f6cea1a88c69
#
_cell.length_a   1.000
_cell.length_b   1.000
_cell.length_c   1.000
_cell.angle_alpha   90.00
_cell.angle_beta   90.00
_cell.angle_gamma   90.00
#
_symmetry.space_group_name_H-M   'P 1'
#
loop_
_entity.id
_entity.type
_entity.pdbx_description
1 polymer ?
#
loop_
_entity_poly.entity_id
_entity_poly.type
_entity_poly.pdbx_seq_one_letter_code
_entity_poly.pdbx_strand_id
1 'polypeptide(L)'
;EDVSDQRIFKQIEQDISAEKILPKQVDSDNRTIPYQLYWNELNNLLTKASGYLPFLPECDKDGLSVKDKILSLMEFRIPYFVGPLNAHSDFAWLERKADGKILPWNFEKKVDLDASEEAFIKHMCNKCTYLPGEDVLPKHSLLYQRWEGLNLLNTIHINGAPVTTESKQLLYDLFFKYSKVSKKTILNCLKSNNLYHDLDECSITGIDDTIPVSLSSWKIFKPFFEEKKLTESEAEEIIHKRSFTEDNLRFRIFLKKFPKLSNDDVKKLSFKNFQGFGRLSRKFLTEPGHFDVKTGAKLSIINMMWEYNLNLQQLMSDKYPFRKMVESARREYYSEKPQTLTKRLDDMYVSNAVKRPIIRTFAILDEIVKTMGKAPRKIFVEMARDVDSKEKGKRKLSRIANLKNLYEKIADDDIRRLSKELDNYDEAALQKDTLYLYFMQLGRDMYTGKSISITDLSLCNKEHIYPRSKVKDDSLLNNLVLVRSEINGAKSDSYPLDTDIRRKMTPFWKTLKDRDLISDEKFFRLTRSTPFSEDEKWGFINRQLVETQQSTKVITELLKERYPDTEIVYVKAGLVSEFRHEFKLVKSRIVNDLHHGKDAYLNIIVGNVWHEHFTRNWFMKHSDDYNVKTEAVFGEKKLKNMRGELIWDGSRNISQVKNILKRNYLHLTNYTFCQHGGLFDQNPMPATA
;
A
#
# COMPACT_ATOMS: atom_id res chain seq x y z
N GLU A 1 37.20 16.42 -14.96
CA GLU A 1 37.56 15.08 -15.45
C GLU A 1 38.38 14.38 -14.37
N ASP A 2 38.00 13.18 -14.00
CA ASP A 2 38.71 12.38 -13.00
C ASP A 2 40.01 11.87 -13.61
N VAL A 3 41.11 11.94 -12.85
CA VAL A 3 42.45 11.47 -13.31
C VAL A 3 42.40 9.97 -13.73
N SER A 4 41.46 9.18 -13.19
CA SER A 4 41.24 7.79 -13.58
C SER A 4 40.73 7.65 -15.02
N ASP A 5 39.85 8.54 -15.45
CA ASP A 5 39.27 8.51 -16.80
C ASP A 5 40.34 8.79 -17.88
N GLN A 6 41.27 9.70 -17.61
CA GLN A 6 42.39 9.97 -18.54
C GLN A 6 43.30 8.76 -18.73
N ARG A 7 43.52 7.96 -17.71
CA ARG A 7 44.32 6.71 -17.82
C ARG A 7 43.60 5.66 -18.66
N ILE A 8 42.31 5.51 -18.46
CA ILE A 8 41.47 4.58 -19.22
C ILE A 8 41.47 5.00 -20.70
N PHE A 9 41.32 6.28 -21.00
CA PHE A 9 41.38 6.82 -22.35
C PHE A 9 42.69 6.50 -23.05
N LYS A 10 43.84 6.79 -22.41
CA LYS A 10 45.16 6.50 -22.96
C LYS A 10 45.34 5.00 -23.17
N GLN A 11 44.85 4.16 -22.26
CA GLN A 11 44.95 2.71 -22.42
C GLN A 11 44.12 2.22 -23.63
N ILE A 12 42.90 2.71 -23.81
CA ILE A 12 42.06 2.36 -24.96
C ILE A 12 42.66 2.83 -26.26
N GLU A 13 43.23 4.06 -26.31
CA GLU A 13 43.89 4.61 -27.47
C GLU A 13 45.16 3.77 -27.88
N GLN A 14 45.92 3.32 -26.87
CA GLN A 14 47.03 2.41 -27.08
C GLN A 14 46.60 1.05 -27.61
N ASP A 15 45.50 0.50 -27.03
CA ASP A 15 44.96 -0.80 -27.42
C ASP A 15 44.36 -0.77 -28.84
N ILE A 16 43.74 0.34 -29.26
CA ILE A 16 43.30 0.56 -30.66
C ILE A 16 44.49 0.64 -31.58
N SER A 17 45.49 1.43 -31.22
CA SER A 17 46.72 1.61 -32.05
C SER A 17 47.52 0.33 -32.16
N ALA A 18 47.45 -0.55 -31.18
CA ALA A 18 48.07 -1.86 -31.17
C ALA A 18 47.17 -2.97 -31.80
N GLU A 19 46.07 -2.59 -32.44
CA GLU A 19 45.08 -3.51 -33.03
C GLU A 19 44.51 -4.56 -32.06
N LYS A 20 44.61 -4.33 -30.75
CA LYS A 20 44.05 -5.21 -29.73
C LYS A 20 42.53 -5.03 -29.57
N ILE A 21 42.01 -3.86 -29.92
CA ILE A 21 40.59 -3.54 -29.89
C ILE A 21 40.21 -3.07 -31.30
N LEU A 22 39.22 -3.74 -31.89
CA LEU A 22 38.64 -3.32 -33.17
C LEU A 22 37.52 -2.31 -32.94
N PRO A 23 37.35 -1.30 -33.82
CA PRO A 23 36.31 -0.26 -33.71
C PRO A 23 34.88 -0.80 -33.64
N LYS A 24 34.66 -1.99 -34.17
CA LYS A 24 33.34 -2.66 -34.19
C LYS A 24 33.51 -4.06 -33.62
N GLN A 25 33.10 -4.26 -32.38
CA GLN A 25 33.11 -5.57 -31.73
C GLN A 25 31.67 -6.08 -31.53
N VAL A 26 31.44 -7.32 -31.94
CA VAL A 26 30.10 -7.90 -32.01
C VAL A 26 29.71 -8.56 -30.68
N ASP A 27 30.66 -9.02 -29.85
CA ASP A 27 30.36 -9.90 -28.69
C ASP A 27 31.18 -9.60 -27.43
N SER A 28 31.31 -8.34 -26.99
CA SER A 28 31.98 -8.11 -25.72
C SER A 28 31.23 -7.13 -24.84
N ASP A 29 30.88 -7.59 -23.64
CA ASP A 29 30.08 -6.88 -22.64
C ASP A 29 30.69 -5.58 -22.13
N ASN A 30 31.96 -5.27 -22.38
CA ASN A 30 32.66 -4.14 -21.76
C ASN A 30 33.65 -3.39 -22.67
N ARG A 31 33.49 -3.42 -24.00
CA ARG A 31 34.47 -2.80 -24.90
C ARG A 31 33.85 -1.85 -25.91
N THR A 32 32.97 -0.97 -25.42
CA THR A 32 32.47 0.14 -26.22
C THR A 32 33.56 1.21 -26.27
N ILE A 33 34.02 1.57 -27.46
CA ILE A 33 34.95 2.68 -27.63
C ILE A 33 34.21 3.97 -27.25
N PRO A 34 34.73 4.76 -26.31
CA PRO A 34 34.11 6.02 -25.93
C PRO A 34 34.00 6.96 -27.13
N TYR A 35 32.86 7.62 -27.29
CA TYR A 35 32.65 8.55 -28.42
C TYR A 35 33.64 9.69 -28.45
N GLN A 36 34.27 10.02 -27.35
CA GLN A 36 35.32 11.04 -27.27
C GLN A 36 36.56 10.73 -28.14
N LEU A 37 36.86 9.44 -28.31
CA LEU A 37 37.96 9.05 -29.22
C LEU A 37 37.60 9.32 -30.69
N TYR A 38 36.35 9.00 -31.07
CA TYR A 38 35.85 9.37 -32.40
C TYR A 38 35.73 10.88 -32.57
N TRP A 39 35.40 11.62 -31.53
CA TRP A 39 35.38 13.07 -31.53
C TRP A 39 36.79 13.64 -31.75
N ASN A 40 37.80 13.11 -31.06
CA ASN A 40 39.20 13.50 -31.24
C ASN A 40 39.68 13.24 -32.68
N GLU A 41 39.35 12.07 -33.23
CA GLU A 41 39.67 11.73 -34.62
C GLU A 41 39.00 12.71 -35.59
N LEU A 42 37.69 12.94 -35.46
CA LEU A 42 36.97 13.88 -36.31
C LEU A 42 37.51 15.31 -36.17
N ASN A 43 37.81 15.76 -34.96
CA ASN A 43 38.40 17.08 -34.74
C ASN A 43 39.76 17.21 -35.44
N ASN A 44 40.62 16.19 -35.38
CA ASN A 44 41.91 16.16 -36.06
C ASN A 44 41.75 16.18 -37.59
N LEU A 45 40.80 15.41 -38.13
CA LEU A 45 40.46 15.39 -39.55
C LEU A 45 39.97 16.76 -40.02
N LEU A 46 39.00 17.36 -39.32
CA LEU A 46 38.45 18.68 -39.67
C LEU A 46 39.49 19.80 -39.52
N THR A 47 40.39 19.68 -38.54
CA THR A 47 41.51 20.65 -38.39
C THR A 47 42.45 20.59 -39.57
N LYS A 48 42.83 19.41 -40.06
CA LYS A 48 43.63 19.25 -41.27
C LYS A 48 42.88 19.72 -42.53
N ALA A 49 41.57 19.35 -42.61
CA ALA A 49 40.71 19.75 -43.72
C ALA A 49 40.52 21.28 -43.84
N SER A 50 40.56 22.00 -42.72
CA SER A 50 40.42 23.47 -42.68
C SER A 50 41.53 24.17 -43.48
N GLY A 51 42.70 23.51 -43.72
CA GLY A 51 43.71 24.01 -44.56
C GLY A 51 43.40 23.97 -46.11
N TYR A 52 42.44 23.14 -46.47
CA TYR A 52 42.02 22.95 -47.88
C TYR A 52 40.57 23.41 -48.12
N LEU A 53 39.78 23.54 -47.11
CA LEU A 53 38.35 23.90 -47.16
C LEU A 53 38.10 25.18 -46.34
N PRO A 54 38.21 26.38 -46.97
CA PRO A 54 38.16 27.65 -46.25
C PRO A 54 36.85 27.92 -45.50
N PHE A 55 35.75 27.31 -45.89
CA PHE A 55 34.44 27.49 -45.21
C PHE A 55 34.36 26.81 -43.83
N LEU A 56 35.25 25.83 -43.55
CA LEU A 56 35.18 25.11 -42.26
C LEU A 56 35.50 26.01 -41.04
N PRO A 57 36.50 26.90 -41.08
CA PRO A 57 36.75 27.82 -39.97
C PRO A 57 35.88 29.10 -40.02
N GLU A 58 35.05 29.31 -41.05
CA GLU A 58 34.16 30.49 -41.10
C GLU A 58 33.15 30.46 -39.96
N CYS A 59 33.12 31.54 -39.17
CA CYS A 59 32.22 31.71 -38.07
C CYS A 59 30.92 32.40 -38.48
N ASP A 60 29.80 31.94 -37.93
CA ASP A 60 28.50 32.60 -38.06
C ASP A 60 28.36 33.82 -37.12
N LYS A 61 27.15 34.40 -37.09
CA LYS A 61 26.82 35.55 -36.24
C LYS A 61 26.94 35.24 -34.74
N ASP A 62 26.87 33.98 -34.34
CA ASP A 62 26.99 33.49 -32.97
C ASP A 62 28.45 33.13 -32.61
N GLY A 63 29.40 33.34 -33.52
CA GLY A 63 30.82 33.05 -33.33
C GLY A 63 31.21 31.56 -33.45
N LEU A 64 30.32 30.73 -33.98
CA LEU A 64 30.55 29.29 -34.17
C LEU A 64 30.93 28.99 -35.59
N SER A 65 32.07 28.26 -35.77
CA SER A 65 32.53 27.83 -37.08
C SER A 65 31.69 26.61 -37.58
N VAL A 66 31.74 26.37 -38.88
CA VAL A 66 31.17 25.18 -39.50
C VAL A 66 31.78 23.91 -38.88
N LYS A 67 33.09 23.93 -38.64
CA LYS A 67 33.78 22.86 -37.90
C LYS A 67 33.17 22.60 -36.52
N ASP A 68 32.95 23.66 -35.71
CA ASP A 68 32.40 23.53 -34.39
C ASP A 68 30.96 22.94 -34.42
N LYS A 69 30.17 23.35 -35.41
CA LYS A 69 28.82 22.80 -35.62
C LYS A 69 28.83 21.31 -35.98
N ILE A 70 29.77 20.86 -36.82
CA ILE A 70 29.95 19.45 -37.17
C ILE A 70 30.33 18.65 -35.91
N LEU A 71 31.28 19.14 -35.12
CA LEU A 71 31.65 18.51 -33.84
C LEU A 71 30.50 18.46 -32.87
N SER A 72 29.73 19.55 -32.75
CA SER A 72 28.53 19.58 -31.91
C SER A 72 27.46 18.58 -32.34
N LEU A 73 27.29 18.33 -33.64
CA LEU A 73 26.34 17.29 -34.12
C LEU A 73 26.76 15.88 -33.69
N MET A 74 28.08 15.61 -33.65
CA MET A 74 28.59 14.32 -33.19
C MET A 74 28.44 14.14 -31.69
N GLU A 75 28.72 15.17 -30.93
CA GLU A 75 28.71 15.16 -29.47
C GLU A 75 27.29 15.20 -28.90
N PHE A 76 26.41 15.94 -29.54
CA PHE A 76 25.10 16.24 -29.03
C PHE A 76 24.22 15.00 -28.88
N ARG A 77 23.65 14.83 -27.68
CA ARG A 77 22.63 13.85 -27.36
C ARG A 77 21.46 14.57 -26.75
N ILE A 78 20.26 14.36 -27.29
CA ILE A 78 19.03 14.84 -26.65
C ILE A 78 18.85 14.05 -25.35
N PRO A 79 18.82 14.71 -24.19
CA PRO A 79 18.52 14.02 -22.94
C PRO A 79 17.16 13.32 -23.02
N TYR A 80 17.07 12.09 -22.54
CA TYR A 80 15.87 11.26 -22.64
C TYR A 80 14.63 11.91 -21.99
N PHE A 81 14.83 12.73 -20.98
CA PHE A 81 13.78 13.43 -20.27
C PHE A 81 13.23 14.67 -21.01
N VAL A 82 13.86 15.10 -22.08
CA VAL A 82 13.36 16.25 -22.87
C VAL A 82 12.20 15.84 -23.78
N GLY A 83 12.21 14.60 -24.26
CA GLY A 83 11.22 14.10 -25.21
C GLY A 83 11.35 14.71 -26.61
N PRO A 84 10.32 14.59 -27.44
CA PRO A 84 10.28 15.20 -28.76
C PRO A 84 10.40 16.73 -28.68
N LEU A 85 11.21 17.33 -29.54
CA LEU A 85 11.40 18.78 -29.62
C LEU A 85 10.20 19.53 -30.21
N ASN A 86 9.16 18.80 -30.67
CA ASN A 86 7.92 19.34 -31.20
C ASN A 86 7.00 19.71 -30.03
N ALA A 87 6.71 20.99 -29.86
CA ALA A 87 5.82 21.50 -28.80
C ALA A 87 4.36 21.01 -28.87
N HIS A 88 3.94 20.40 -29.99
CA HIS A 88 2.59 19.87 -30.17
C HIS A 88 2.47 18.38 -29.83
N SER A 89 3.55 17.73 -29.40
CA SER A 89 3.53 16.34 -28.96
C SER A 89 3.09 16.24 -27.51
N ASP A 90 2.14 15.35 -27.23
CA ASP A 90 1.72 15.02 -25.86
C ASP A 90 2.84 14.41 -24.99
N PHE A 91 3.98 14.06 -25.61
CA PHE A 91 5.18 13.52 -24.98
C PHE A 91 6.34 14.52 -24.94
N ALA A 92 6.10 15.79 -25.21
CA ALA A 92 7.11 16.84 -25.10
C ALA A 92 7.18 17.38 -23.68
N TRP A 93 8.26 17.10 -22.99
CA TRP A 93 8.54 17.58 -21.62
C TRP A 93 9.42 18.82 -21.61
N LEU A 94 9.71 19.35 -22.79
CA LEU A 94 10.62 20.43 -23.02
C LEU A 94 10.11 21.72 -22.43
N GLU A 95 10.85 22.28 -21.49
CA GLU A 95 10.67 23.65 -20.99
C GLU A 95 11.69 24.58 -21.67
N ARG A 96 11.21 25.68 -22.25
CA ARG A 96 12.03 26.60 -23.02
C ARG A 96 12.48 27.80 -22.19
N LYS A 97 13.77 28.17 -22.30
CA LYS A 97 14.31 29.45 -21.78
C LYS A 97 14.14 30.58 -22.79
N ALA A 98 14.13 30.27 -24.08
CA ALA A 98 14.02 31.26 -25.16
C ALA A 98 13.36 30.66 -26.40
N ASP A 99 12.65 31.52 -27.13
CA ASP A 99 11.98 31.17 -28.37
C ASP A 99 12.96 30.92 -29.51
N GLY A 100 12.48 30.24 -30.53
CA GLY A 100 13.17 29.98 -31.78
C GLY A 100 13.63 28.55 -31.97
N LYS A 101 14.33 28.28 -33.07
CA LYS A 101 14.74 26.94 -33.47
C LYS A 101 15.81 26.40 -32.53
N ILE A 102 15.62 25.18 -32.03
CA ILE A 102 16.56 24.46 -31.18
C ILE A 102 17.48 23.66 -32.06
N LEU A 103 18.78 23.88 -31.89
CA LEU A 103 19.87 23.25 -32.62
C LEU A 103 20.88 22.67 -31.61
N PRO A 104 21.69 21.68 -31.97
CA PRO A 104 22.67 21.09 -31.05
C PRO A 104 23.54 22.13 -30.32
N TRP A 105 24.05 23.11 -31.04
CA TRP A 105 24.96 24.13 -30.51
C TRP A 105 24.29 25.28 -29.74
N ASN A 106 22.94 25.36 -29.73
CA ASN A 106 22.22 26.36 -28.94
C ASN A 106 21.26 25.74 -27.93
N PHE A 107 21.30 24.41 -27.75
CA PHE A 107 20.36 23.64 -26.93
C PHE A 107 20.31 24.15 -25.49
N GLU A 108 21.45 24.25 -24.82
CA GLU A 108 21.51 24.70 -23.41
C GLU A 108 21.06 26.16 -23.21
N LYS A 109 21.25 27.02 -24.26
CA LYS A 109 20.76 28.40 -24.21
C LYS A 109 19.26 28.49 -24.37
N LYS A 110 18.65 27.54 -25.07
CA LYS A 110 17.22 27.53 -25.40
C LYS A 110 16.34 26.63 -24.54
N VAL A 111 16.94 25.62 -23.93
CA VAL A 111 16.23 24.61 -23.14
C VAL A 111 16.59 24.75 -21.67
N ASP A 112 15.57 24.74 -20.81
CA ASP A 112 15.76 24.57 -19.38
C ASP A 112 15.80 23.09 -19.04
N LEU A 113 17.02 22.57 -18.87
CA LEU A 113 17.23 21.15 -18.57
C LEU A 113 16.66 20.76 -17.23
N ASP A 114 16.77 21.61 -16.22
CA ASP A 114 16.29 21.31 -14.88
C ASP A 114 14.76 21.29 -14.83
N ALA A 115 14.12 22.27 -15.43
CA ALA A 115 12.67 22.34 -15.52
C ALA A 115 12.09 21.23 -16.40
N SER A 116 12.77 20.87 -17.49
CA SER A 116 12.38 19.76 -18.38
C SER A 116 12.46 18.40 -17.68
N GLU A 117 13.54 18.15 -16.92
CA GLU A 117 13.74 16.93 -16.14
C GLU A 117 12.67 16.82 -15.04
N GLU A 118 12.38 17.93 -14.35
CA GLU A 118 11.32 17.97 -13.33
C GLU A 118 9.94 17.73 -13.94
N ALA A 119 9.61 18.34 -15.08
CA ALA A 119 8.34 18.14 -15.78
C ALA A 119 8.17 16.67 -16.22
N PHE A 120 9.23 16.06 -16.74
CA PHE A 120 9.25 14.64 -17.12
C PHE A 120 8.96 13.74 -15.92
N ILE A 121 9.69 13.91 -14.82
CA ILE A 121 9.51 13.09 -13.62
C ILE A 121 8.14 13.31 -12.99
N LYS A 122 7.64 14.55 -12.95
CA LYS A 122 6.28 14.86 -12.46
C LYS A 122 5.21 14.16 -13.29
N HIS A 123 5.41 14.04 -14.59
CA HIS A 123 4.48 13.28 -15.44
C HIS A 123 4.52 11.77 -15.15
N MET A 124 5.68 11.24 -14.81
CA MET A 124 5.83 9.83 -14.41
C MET A 124 5.30 9.56 -13.00
N CYS A 125 5.16 10.59 -12.16
CA CYS A 125 4.66 10.47 -10.80
C CYS A 125 3.13 10.56 -10.77
N ASN A 126 2.52 9.81 -9.85
CA ASN A 126 1.11 9.98 -9.56
C ASN A 126 0.88 11.28 -8.79
N LYS A 127 -0.32 11.83 -8.90
CA LYS A 127 -0.76 12.97 -8.09
C LYS A 127 -1.17 12.54 -6.69
N CYS A 128 -1.39 13.51 -5.80
CA CYS A 128 -1.79 13.27 -4.42
C CYS A 128 -3.07 12.42 -4.33
N THR A 129 -3.05 11.40 -3.47
CA THR A 129 -4.19 10.50 -3.27
C THR A 129 -5.47 11.22 -2.83
N TYR A 130 -5.34 12.32 -2.10
CA TYR A 130 -6.48 13.04 -1.53
C TYR A 130 -6.83 14.31 -2.29
N LEU A 131 -5.85 15.08 -2.74
CA LEU A 131 -6.05 16.34 -3.46
C LEU A 131 -5.67 16.18 -4.94
N PRO A 132 -6.64 16.19 -5.87
CA PRO A 132 -6.36 16.03 -7.30
C PRO A 132 -5.55 17.23 -7.82
N GLY A 133 -4.66 16.96 -8.77
CA GLY A 133 -3.79 17.97 -9.36
C GLY A 133 -2.55 18.34 -8.54
N GLU A 134 -2.52 18.07 -7.24
CA GLU A 134 -1.39 18.37 -6.37
C GLU A 134 -0.26 17.34 -6.53
N ASP A 135 0.98 17.84 -6.63
CA ASP A 135 2.16 17.00 -6.73
C ASP A 135 2.45 16.29 -5.40
N VAL A 136 2.92 15.05 -5.48
CA VAL A 136 3.32 14.28 -4.30
C VAL A 136 4.70 14.68 -3.81
N LEU A 137 4.91 14.58 -2.51
CA LEU A 137 6.23 14.77 -1.91
C LEU A 137 7.19 13.63 -2.25
N PRO A 138 8.50 13.89 -2.41
CA PRO A 138 9.50 12.83 -2.41
C PRO A 138 9.41 11.99 -1.12
N LYS A 139 9.68 10.69 -1.20
CA LYS A 139 9.73 9.82 0.00
C LYS A 139 10.74 10.28 1.04
N HIS A 140 11.80 10.93 0.57
CA HIS A 140 12.86 11.46 1.40
C HIS A 140 12.60 12.87 1.95
N SER A 141 11.47 13.52 1.59
CA SER A 141 11.03 14.79 2.21
C SER A 141 10.97 14.65 3.72
N LEU A 142 11.49 15.62 4.45
CA LEU A 142 11.47 15.64 5.92
C LEU A 142 10.03 15.60 6.45
N LEU A 143 9.14 16.34 5.79
CA LEU A 143 7.71 16.34 6.11
C LEU A 143 7.05 14.99 5.86
N TYR A 144 7.39 14.34 4.72
CA TYR A 144 6.82 13.03 4.41
C TYR A 144 7.28 11.95 5.39
N GLN A 145 8.57 11.94 5.74
CA GLN A 145 9.12 11.03 6.75
C GLN A 145 8.54 11.30 8.15
N ARG A 146 8.32 12.56 8.51
CA ARG A 146 7.62 12.92 9.76
C ARG A 146 6.21 12.34 9.79
N TRP A 147 5.47 12.47 8.69
CA TRP A 147 4.15 11.87 8.56
C TRP A 147 4.19 10.33 8.69
N GLU A 148 5.10 9.65 8.00
CA GLU A 148 5.24 8.19 8.10
C GLU A 148 5.53 7.74 9.52
N GLY A 149 6.48 8.39 10.18
CA GLY A 149 6.85 8.10 11.57
C GLY A 149 5.68 8.29 12.54
N LEU A 150 4.97 9.41 12.45
CA LEU A 150 3.82 9.70 13.30
C LEU A 150 2.65 8.77 13.01
N ASN A 151 2.38 8.48 11.75
CA ASN A 151 1.30 7.56 11.38
C ASN A 151 1.53 6.16 11.95
N LEU A 152 2.78 5.72 11.98
CA LEU A 152 3.17 4.45 12.57
C LEU A 152 3.05 4.46 14.10
N LEU A 153 3.60 5.49 14.76
CA LEU A 153 3.51 5.64 16.22
C LEU A 153 2.07 5.68 16.72
N ASN A 154 1.21 6.39 16.01
CA ASN A 154 -0.20 6.51 16.36
C ASN A 154 -1.03 5.23 16.09
N THR A 155 -0.42 4.16 15.55
CA THR A 155 -1.05 2.83 15.49
C THR A 155 -0.66 1.94 16.66
N ILE A 156 0.31 2.33 17.48
CA ILE A 156 0.77 1.54 18.62
C ILE A 156 -0.26 1.59 19.75
N HIS A 157 -0.60 0.42 20.26
CA HIS A 157 -1.42 0.26 21.45
C HIS A 157 -0.64 -0.55 22.49
N ILE A 158 -0.70 -0.11 23.73
CA ILE A 158 -0.12 -0.81 24.89
C ILE A 158 -1.28 -1.25 25.77
N ASN A 159 -1.38 -2.55 26.02
CA ASN A 159 -2.50 -3.15 26.76
C ASN A 159 -3.89 -2.77 26.21
N GLY A 160 -3.98 -2.62 24.87
CA GLY A 160 -5.22 -2.23 24.18
C GLY A 160 -5.51 -0.72 24.18
N ALA A 161 -4.75 0.11 24.91
CA ALA A 161 -4.89 1.55 24.91
C ALA A 161 -3.87 2.21 23.95
N PRO A 162 -4.25 3.30 23.25
CA PRO A 162 -3.30 4.08 22.45
C PRO A 162 -2.13 4.60 23.31
N VAL A 163 -0.95 4.70 22.71
CA VAL A 163 0.21 5.33 23.37
C VAL A 163 -0.13 6.77 23.74
N THR A 164 0.27 7.21 24.95
CA THR A 164 0.07 8.60 25.38
C THR A 164 0.89 9.57 24.53
N THR A 165 0.49 10.83 24.46
CA THR A 165 1.22 11.87 23.69
C THR A 165 2.64 12.02 24.18
N GLU A 166 2.87 11.97 25.50
CA GLU A 166 4.19 12.03 26.11
C GLU A 166 5.05 10.81 25.70
N SER A 167 4.50 9.61 25.82
CA SER A 167 5.19 8.39 25.36
C SER A 167 5.51 8.41 23.89
N LYS A 168 4.60 8.94 23.05
CA LYS A 168 4.81 9.08 21.62
C LYS A 168 5.97 9.99 21.29
N GLN A 169 6.07 11.16 21.93
CA GLN A 169 7.16 12.09 21.70
C GLN A 169 8.50 11.46 22.04
N LEU A 170 8.56 10.74 23.17
CA LEU A 170 9.75 9.98 23.57
C LEU A 170 10.10 8.87 22.56
N LEU A 171 9.11 8.10 22.09
CA LEU A 171 9.32 7.03 21.13
C LEU A 171 9.72 7.56 19.74
N TYR A 172 9.29 8.77 19.38
CA TYR A 172 9.72 9.41 18.13
C TYR A 172 11.24 9.59 18.10
N ASP A 173 11.87 9.87 19.23
CA ASP A 173 13.34 10.02 19.33
C ASP A 173 14.09 8.70 19.07
N LEU A 174 13.46 7.54 19.31
CA LEU A 174 14.06 6.26 18.95
C LEU A 174 14.27 6.11 17.44
N PHE A 175 13.43 6.74 16.62
CA PHE A 175 13.55 6.70 15.16
C PHE A 175 14.78 7.45 14.66
N PHE A 176 15.32 8.38 15.44
CA PHE A 176 16.61 9.00 15.17
C PHE A 176 17.79 8.12 15.58
N LYS A 177 17.63 7.28 16.61
CA LYS A 177 18.72 6.43 17.11
C LYS A 177 18.91 5.17 16.25
N TYR A 178 17.81 4.50 15.91
CA TYR A 178 17.84 3.17 15.30
C TYR A 178 17.27 3.19 13.88
N SER A 179 17.82 2.35 12.98
CA SER A 179 17.28 2.12 11.65
C SER A 179 16.10 1.15 11.65
N LYS A 180 16.00 0.31 12.70
CA LYS A 180 14.89 -0.58 12.98
C LYS A 180 14.58 -0.52 14.47
N VAL A 181 13.31 -0.44 14.82
CA VAL A 181 12.83 -0.42 16.21
C VAL A 181 12.02 -1.67 16.46
N SER A 182 12.42 -2.47 17.44
CA SER A 182 11.68 -3.67 17.87
C SER A 182 10.70 -3.34 18.99
N LYS A 183 9.68 -4.19 19.19
CA LYS A 183 8.79 -4.10 20.36
C LYS A 183 9.57 -4.08 21.66
N LYS A 184 10.63 -4.89 21.78
CA LYS A 184 11.52 -4.89 22.95
C LYS A 184 12.22 -3.55 23.16
N THR A 185 12.65 -2.88 22.08
CA THR A 185 13.27 -1.55 22.16
C THR A 185 12.28 -0.50 22.68
N ILE A 186 11.02 -0.58 22.21
CA ILE A 186 9.94 0.29 22.68
C ILE A 186 9.68 0.07 24.17
N LEU A 187 9.49 -1.20 24.60
CA LEU A 187 9.28 -1.53 26.01
C LEU A 187 10.42 -1.04 26.90
N ASN A 188 11.67 -1.27 26.50
CA ASN A 188 12.83 -0.82 27.26
C ASN A 188 12.88 0.71 27.38
N CYS A 189 12.53 1.44 26.31
CA CYS A 189 12.46 2.89 26.35
C CYS A 189 11.39 3.40 27.33
N LEU A 190 10.21 2.79 27.29
CA LEU A 190 9.12 3.15 28.21
C LEU A 190 9.43 2.81 29.66
N LYS A 191 10.09 1.67 29.92
CA LYS A 191 10.59 1.28 31.25
C LYS A 191 11.60 2.29 31.80
N SER A 192 12.58 2.67 31.01
CA SER A 192 13.63 3.60 31.41
C SER A 192 13.10 4.99 31.80
N ASN A 193 11.89 5.34 31.36
CA ASN A 193 11.27 6.64 31.62
C ASN A 193 10.08 6.57 32.59
N ASN A 194 9.87 5.43 33.27
CA ASN A 194 8.83 5.21 34.28
C ASN A 194 7.40 5.55 33.82
N LEU A 195 7.11 5.39 32.52
CA LEU A 195 5.81 5.78 31.95
C LEU A 195 4.70 4.73 32.15
N TYR A 196 5.08 3.49 32.49
CA TYR A 196 4.15 2.38 32.77
C TYR A 196 4.67 1.53 33.93
N HIS A 197 3.83 1.21 34.90
CA HIS A 197 4.25 0.54 36.14
C HIS A 197 4.42 -0.99 36.02
N ASP A 198 3.70 -1.68 35.13
CA ASP A 198 3.77 -3.15 34.98
C ASP A 198 4.12 -3.55 33.55
N LEU A 199 5.35 -3.20 33.13
CA LEU A 199 5.80 -3.41 31.74
C LEU A 199 6.19 -4.86 31.42
N ASP A 200 6.37 -5.74 32.41
CA ASP A 200 6.73 -7.14 32.16
C ASP A 200 5.57 -7.96 31.58
N GLU A 201 4.35 -7.52 31.77
CA GLU A 201 3.13 -8.12 31.23
C GLU A 201 2.50 -7.28 30.09
N CYS A 202 3.18 -6.21 29.64
CA CYS A 202 2.62 -5.32 28.60
C CYS A 202 2.59 -5.98 27.21
N SER A 203 1.43 -5.98 26.61
CA SER A 203 1.21 -6.37 25.23
C SER A 203 1.25 -5.14 24.31
N ILE A 204 2.11 -5.18 23.29
CA ILE A 204 2.16 -4.15 22.24
C ILE A 204 1.46 -4.70 21.00
N THR A 205 0.43 -3.98 20.55
CA THR A 205 -0.33 -4.28 19.33
C THR A 205 -0.28 -3.11 18.34
N GLY A 206 -0.73 -3.32 17.11
CA GLY A 206 -0.75 -2.29 16.05
C GLY A 206 0.52 -2.19 15.22
N ILE A 207 1.58 -2.93 15.56
CA ILE A 207 2.83 -2.98 14.82
C ILE A 207 3.36 -4.41 14.71
N ASP A 208 4.22 -4.64 13.72
CA ASP A 208 5.00 -5.88 13.59
C ASP A 208 6.14 -5.92 14.64
N ASP A 209 6.77 -7.07 14.85
CA ASP A 209 7.84 -7.25 15.86
C ASP A 209 9.03 -6.32 15.64
N THR A 210 9.27 -5.92 14.40
CA THR A 210 10.29 -4.93 14.06
C THR A 210 9.74 -3.92 13.07
N ILE A 211 9.90 -2.64 13.38
CA ILE A 211 9.47 -1.52 12.55
C ILE A 211 10.67 -1.02 11.74
N PRO A 212 10.62 -1.01 10.39
CA PRO A 212 11.59 -0.28 9.59
C PRO A 212 11.33 1.23 9.74
N VAL A 213 12.30 1.96 10.24
CA VAL A 213 12.15 3.41 10.49
C VAL A 213 12.58 4.22 9.29
N SER A 214 11.81 5.23 8.95
CA SER A 214 11.92 6.03 7.71
C SER A 214 12.45 7.45 7.92
N LEU A 215 13.18 7.73 9.01
CA LEU A 215 13.75 9.07 9.26
C LEU A 215 15.17 9.23 8.73
N SER A 216 15.49 8.58 7.62
CA SER A 216 16.84 8.56 7.04
C SER A 216 17.34 9.94 6.63
N SER A 217 16.48 10.79 6.07
CA SER A 217 16.84 12.15 5.66
C SER A 217 17.08 13.04 6.87
N TRP A 218 16.25 12.95 7.91
CA TRP A 218 16.49 13.66 9.16
C TRP A 218 17.85 13.33 9.76
N LYS A 219 18.28 12.06 9.73
CA LYS A 219 19.61 11.63 10.20
C LYS A 219 20.74 12.26 9.39
N ILE A 220 20.56 12.39 8.07
CA ILE A 220 21.56 13.00 7.17
C ILE A 220 21.69 14.49 7.48
N PHE A 221 20.57 15.20 7.64
CA PHE A 221 20.56 16.65 7.77
C PHE A 221 20.72 17.15 9.20
N LYS A 222 20.51 16.32 10.23
CA LYS A 222 20.63 16.68 11.64
C LYS A 222 21.95 17.40 11.98
N PRO A 223 23.14 16.93 11.58
CA PRO A 223 24.40 17.65 11.86
C PRO A 223 24.42 19.06 11.26
N PHE A 224 23.85 19.23 10.07
CA PHE A 224 23.78 20.55 9.40
C PHE A 224 22.83 21.52 10.13
N PHE A 225 21.76 21.01 10.76
CA PHE A 225 20.84 21.80 11.58
C PHE A 225 21.52 22.23 12.90
N GLU A 226 22.20 21.29 13.56
CA GLU A 226 22.94 21.55 14.82
C GLU A 226 24.07 22.57 14.61
N GLU A 227 24.78 22.48 13.48
CA GLU A 227 25.83 23.43 13.10
C GLU A 227 25.26 24.73 12.48
N LYS A 228 23.95 24.90 12.39
CA LYS A 228 23.26 26.04 11.75
C LYS A 228 23.72 26.33 10.32
N LYS A 229 24.17 25.30 9.61
CA LYS A 229 24.56 25.38 8.19
C LYS A 229 23.37 25.39 7.26
N LEU A 230 22.34 24.63 7.59
CA LEU A 230 21.10 24.53 6.81
C LEU A 230 19.87 24.67 7.72
N THR A 231 18.80 25.20 7.16
CA THR A 231 17.46 25.17 7.73
C THR A 231 16.69 23.96 7.21
N GLU A 232 15.56 23.60 7.86
CA GLU A 232 14.67 22.54 7.36
C GLU A 232 14.16 22.83 5.94
N SER A 233 13.88 24.10 5.64
CA SER A 233 13.41 24.51 4.31
C SER A 233 14.48 24.33 3.23
N GLU A 234 15.74 24.70 3.53
CA GLU A 234 16.87 24.48 2.61
C GLU A 234 17.17 23.00 2.41
N ALA A 235 17.05 22.18 3.47
CA ALA A 235 17.20 20.73 3.35
C ALA A 235 16.08 20.12 2.47
N GLU A 236 14.85 20.59 2.61
CA GLU A 236 13.72 20.17 1.75
C GLU A 236 13.97 20.57 0.28
N GLU A 237 14.53 21.75 0.02
CA GLU A 237 14.91 22.18 -1.34
C GLU A 237 16.01 21.28 -1.93
N ILE A 238 17.01 20.92 -1.12
CA ILE A 238 18.08 20.00 -1.51
C ILE A 238 17.52 18.61 -1.83
N ILE A 239 16.62 18.08 -0.98
CA ILE A 239 15.98 16.79 -1.20
C ILE A 239 15.14 16.84 -2.48
N HIS A 240 14.33 17.89 -2.65
CA HIS A 240 13.51 18.09 -3.83
C HIS A 240 14.37 18.09 -5.09
N LYS A 241 15.41 18.94 -5.13
CA LYS A 241 16.30 19.01 -6.29
C LYS A 241 16.95 17.66 -6.62
N ARG A 242 17.46 16.93 -5.62
CA ARG A 242 18.07 15.62 -5.82
C ARG A 242 17.09 14.54 -6.26
N SER A 243 15.82 14.65 -5.88
CA SER A 243 14.78 13.71 -6.31
C SER A 243 14.42 13.84 -7.78
N PHE A 244 14.68 15.01 -8.38
CA PHE A 244 14.38 15.31 -9.78
C PHE A 244 15.64 15.36 -10.67
N THR A 245 16.86 15.37 -10.11
CA THR A 245 18.11 15.50 -10.87
C THR A 245 19.01 14.31 -10.59
N GLU A 246 19.31 13.52 -11.65
CA GLU A 246 20.25 12.39 -11.57
C GLU A 246 21.71 12.85 -11.78
N ASP A 247 21.93 13.93 -12.51
CA ASP A 247 23.25 14.46 -12.84
C ASP A 247 23.95 15.04 -11.60
N ASN A 248 25.02 14.37 -11.18
CA ASN A 248 25.81 14.78 -10.02
C ASN A 248 26.50 16.13 -10.19
N LEU A 249 26.91 16.48 -11.42
CA LEU A 249 27.59 17.77 -11.67
C LEU A 249 26.60 18.92 -11.50
N ARG A 250 25.44 18.85 -12.14
CA ARG A 250 24.37 19.85 -11.98
C ARG A 250 23.93 19.96 -10.54
N PHE A 251 23.80 18.84 -9.82
CA PHE A 251 23.44 18.83 -8.41
C PHE A 251 24.52 19.48 -7.52
N ARG A 252 25.82 19.25 -7.78
CA ARG A 252 26.92 19.95 -7.08
C ARG A 252 26.90 21.45 -7.32
N ILE A 253 26.62 21.89 -8.56
CA ILE A 253 26.46 23.32 -8.88
C ILE A 253 25.32 23.92 -8.08
N PHE A 254 24.20 23.21 -7.98
CA PHE A 254 23.05 23.63 -7.18
C PHE A 254 23.41 23.75 -5.68
N LEU A 255 24.11 22.76 -5.10
CA LEU A 255 24.54 22.79 -3.69
C LEU A 255 25.46 23.97 -3.36
N LYS A 256 26.24 24.48 -4.31
CA LYS A 256 27.10 25.68 -4.12
C LYS A 256 26.29 26.95 -3.93
N LYS A 257 24.96 26.97 -4.18
CA LYS A 257 24.10 28.11 -3.86
C LYS A 257 23.93 28.33 -2.35
N PHE A 258 24.25 27.32 -1.53
CA PHE A 258 24.17 27.41 -0.07
C PHE A 258 25.53 27.81 0.51
N PRO A 259 25.73 29.10 0.89
CA PRO A 259 27.07 29.64 1.18
C PRO A 259 27.70 29.07 2.43
N LYS A 260 26.91 28.49 3.34
CA LYS A 260 27.42 27.90 4.58
C LYS A 260 27.93 26.44 4.42
N LEU A 261 27.72 25.82 3.26
CA LEU A 261 28.20 24.48 2.97
C LEU A 261 29.68 24.53 2.52
N SER A 262 30.55 23.76 3.16
CA SER A 262 31.92 23.55 2.73
C SER A 262 31.98 22.65 1.49
N ASN A 263 33.10 22.63 0.80
CA ASN A 263 33.32 21.73 -0.34
C ASN A 263 33.18 20.24 0.06
N ASP A 264 33.55 19.88 1.28
CA ASP A 264 33.38 18.53 1.80
C ASP A 264 31.90 18.21 2.08
N ASP A 265 31.13 19.18 2.56
CA ASP A 265 29.68 19.05 2.75
C ASP A 265 28.98 18.84 1.40
N VAL A 266 29.34 19.64 0.39
CA VAL A 266 28.84 19.50 -0.99
C VAL A 266 29.18 18.11 -1.54
N LYS A 267 30.40 17.64 -1.35
CA LYS A 267 30.82 16.29 -1.77
C LYS A 267 29.99 15.21 -1.05
N LYS A 268 29.85 15.28 0.27
CA LYS A 268 29.06 14.31 1.06
C LYS A 268 27.59 14.26 0.63
N LEU A 269 26.96 15.42 0.42
CA LEU A 269 25.55 15.50 0.00
C LEU A 269 25.35 15.03 -1.43
N SER A 270 26.32 15.29 -2.34
CA SER A 270 26.22 14.89 -3.74
C SER A 270 26.15 13.36 -3.96
N PHE A 271 26.68 12.57 -3.03
CA PHE A 271 26.60 11.11 -3.08
C PHE A 271 25.31 10.54 -2.45
N LYS A 272 24.50 11.40 -1.82
CA LYS A 272 23.23 10.92 -1.27
C LYS A 272 22.19 10.77 -2.36
N ASN A 273 21.44 9.69 -2.25
CA ASN A 273 20.36 9.37 -3.17
C ASN A 273 19.00 9.57 -2.48
N PHE A 274 18.13 10.40 -3.07
CA PHE A 274 16.81 10.72 -2.57
C PHE A 274 15.71 10.30 -3.56
N GLN A 275 15.81 9.09 -4.10
CA GLN A 275 14.89 8.58 -5.10
C GLN A 275 13.56 8.12 -4.52
N GLY A 276 12.53 8.25 -5.35
CA GLY A 276 11.19 7.78 -5.10
C GLY A 276 10.26 8.86 -4.56
N PHE A 277 8.96 8.68 -4.87
CA PHE A 277 7.91 9.62 -4.52
C PHE A 277 6.89 8.98 -3.60
N GLY A 278 6.30 9.80 -2.73
CA GLY A 278 5.23 9.42 -1.82
C GLY A 278 3.86 9.38 -2.49
N ARG A 279 2.82 9.49 -1.67
CA ARG A 279 1.41 9.47 -2.11
C ARG A 279 0.65 10.73 -1.69
N LEU A 280 1.27 11.59 -0.91
CA LEU A 280 0.64 12.76 -0.30
C LEU A 280 1.37 14.02 -0.72
N SER A 281 0.61 15.09 -0.92
CA SER A 281 1.15 16.42 -1.20
C SER A 281 1.48 17.17 0.09
N ARG A 282 2.34 18.17 -0.01
CA ARG A 282 2.62 19.12 1.09
C ARG A 282 1.35 19.79 1.56
N LYS A 283 0.56 20.31 0.62
CA LYS A 283 -0.70 20.99 0.90
C LYS A 283 -1.64 20.13 1.76
N PHE A 284 -1.85 18.87 1.39
CA PHE A 284 -2.69 17.95 2.16
C PHE A 284 -2.24 17.79 3.62
N LEU A 285 -0.93 17.70 3.85
CA LEU A 285 -0.38 17.47 5.20
C LEU A 285 -0.36 18.74 6.06
N THR A 286 -0.16 19.92 5.46
CA THR A 286 0.09 21.16 6.17
C THR A 286 -1.05 22.18 6.14
N GLU A 287 -2.06 21.99 5.28
CA GLU A 287 -3.19 22.90 5.23
C GLU A 287 -4.05 22.80 6.50
N PRO A 288 -4.29 23.91 7.21
CA PRO A 288 -5.08 23.88 8.43
C PRO A 288 -6.54 23.55 8.16
N GLY A 289 -7.08 22.56 8.86
CA GLY A 289 -8.45 22.07 8.63
C GLY A 289 -9.29 21.91 9.88
N HIS A 290 -8.68 21.72 11.03
CA HIS A 290 -9.38 21.51 12.29
C HIS A 290 -9.16 22.68 13.24
N PHE A 291 -10.27 23.20 13.79
CA PHE A 291 -10.21 24.19 14.86
C PHE A 291 -10.16 23.48 16.21
N ASP A 292 -9.05 23.61 16.90
CA ASP A 292 -8.90 23.03 18.25
C ASP A 292 -9.50 24.00 19.28
N VAL A 293 -10.56 23.53 19.93
CA VAL A 293 -11.29 24.31 20.96
C VAL A 293 -10.42 24.58 22.19
N LYS A 294 -9.44 23.73 22.48
CA LYS A 294 -8.57 23.87 23.66
C LYS A 294 -7.51 24.96 23.48
N THR A 295 -6.93 25.05 22.30
CA THR A 295 -5.84 25.98 22.00
C THR A 295 -6.28 27.18 21.18
N GLY A 296 -7.49 27.16 20.60
CA GLY A 296 -7.98 28.17 19.67
C GLY A 296 -7.25 28.20 18.32
N ALA A 297 -6.38 27.24 18.06
CA ALA A 297 -5.55 27.18 16.87
C ALA A 297 -6.20 26.35 15.74
N LYS A 298 -5.94 26.72 14.49
CA LYS A 298 -6.24 25.87 13.34
C LYS A 298 -5.10 24.88 13.13
N LEU A 299 -5.39 23.61 13.26
CA LEU A 299 -4.42 22.52 13.14
C LEU A 299 -4.53 21.83 11.78
N SER A 300 -3.38 21.53 11.20
CA SER A 300 -3.23 20.69 10.01
C SER A 300 -3.23 19.19 10.40
N ILE A 301 -3.25 18.32 9.39
CA ILE A 301 -3.14 16.87 9.61
C ILE A 301 -1.87 16.52 10.39
N ILE A 302 -0.72 17.07 10.00
CA ILE A 302 0.54 16.76 10.67
C ILE A 302 0.57 17.25 12.12
N ASN A 303 -0.02 18.41 12.40
CA ASN A 303 -0.14 18.94 13.75
C ASN A 303 -1.08 18.10 14.61
N MET A 304 -2.22 17.70 14.06
CA MET A 304 -3.16 16.79 14.74
C MET A 304 -2.53 15.44 15.07
N MET A 305 -1.71 14.89 14.16
CA MET A 305 -0.99 13.64 14.40
C MET A 305 0.09 13.79 15.49
N TRP A 306 0.69 14.97 15.62
CA TRP A 306 1.69 15.26 16.64
C TRP A 306 1.07 15.47 18.01
N GLU A 307 0.09 16.36 18.11
CA GLU A 307 -0.54 16.77 19.37
C GLU A 307 -1.49 15.71 19.95
N TYR A 308 -2.10 14.90 19.07
CA TYR A 308 -3.06 13.86 19.44
C TYR A 308 -2.60 12.49 18.93
N ASN A 309 -3.07 11.41 19.56
CA ASN A 309 -2.72 10.04 19.16
C ASN A 309 -3.64 9.51 18.04
N LEU A 310 -3.74 10.27 16.96
CA LEU A 310 -4.59 9.97 15.82
C LEU A 310 -3.75 9.64 14.59
N ASN A 311 -4.02 8.50 13.98
CA ASN A 311 -3.45 8.18 12.67
C ASN A 311 -4.26 8.82 11.54
N LEU A 312 -3.73 8.81 10.32
CA LEU A 312 -4.38 9.43 9.17
C LEU A 312 -5.79 8.86 8.92
N GLN A 313 -5.98 7.55 9.11
CA GLN A 313 -7.28 6.92 8.88
C GLN A 313 -8.34 7.44 9.86
N GLN A 314 -7.97 7.65 11.12
CA GLN A 314 -8.86 8.22 12.13
C GLN A 314 -9.18 9.68 11.82
N LEU A 315 -8.20 10.48 11.39
CA LEU A 315 -8.40 11.88 10.97
C LEU A 315 -9.30 12.02 9.74
N MET A 316 -9.29 11.02 8.86
CA MET A 316 -10.17 10.97 7.68
C MET A 316 -11.56 10.37 7.97
N SER A 317 -11.88 10.09 9.23
CA SER A 317 -13.24 9.68 9.64
C SER A 317 -14.21 10.88 9.66
N ASP A 318 -15.51 10.59 9.73
CA ASP A 318 -16.56 11.64 9.77
C ASP A 318 -16.52 12.50 11.05
N LYS A 319 -15.73 12.11 12.05
CA LYS A 319 -15.53 12.86 13.29
C LYS A 319 -14.74 14.14 13.09
N TYR A 320 -13.90 14.21 12.05
CA TYR A 320 -13.01 15.33 11.77
C TYR A 320 -13.35 15.98 10.41
N PRO A 321 -13.06 17.27 10.22
CA PRO A 321 -13.46 18.01 9.01
C PRO A 321 -12.62 17.67 7.77
N PHE A 322 -11.47 17.01 7.91
CA PHE A 322 -10.52 16.79 6.82
C PHE A 322 -11.11 16.04 5.62
N ARG A 323 -11.97 15.05 5.87
CA ARG A 323 -12.67 14.34 4.81
C ARG A 323 -13.56 15.26 3.98
N LYS A 324 -14.35 16.09 4.64
CA LYS A 324 -15.24 17.05 3.96
C LYS A 324 -14.45 18.09 3.18
N MET A 325 -13.30 18.54 3.70
CA MET A 325 -12.39 19.44 3.00
C MET A 325 -11.85 18.80 1.71
N VAL A 326 -11.40 17.56 1.78
CA VAL A 326 -10.94 16.80 0.60
C VAL A 326 -12.06 16.64 -0.43
N GLU A 327 -13.27 16.29 0.01
CA GLU A 327 -14.43 16.15 -0.88
C GLU A 327 -14.82 17.49 -1.54
N SER A 328 -14.71 18.59 -0.80
CA SER A 328 -14.95 19.94 -1.36
C SER A 328 -13.89 20.35 -2.36
N ALA A 329 -12.61 20.20 -2.02
CA ALA A 329 -11.50 20.50 -2.91
C ALA A 329 -11.55 19.68 -4.22
N ARG A 330 -11.99 18.42 -4.14
CA ARG A 330 -12.19 17.56 -5.32
C ARG A 330 -13.33 18.06 -6.19
N ARG A 331 -14.46 18.40 -5.58
CA ARG A 331 -15.62 18.95 -6.34
C ARG A 331 -15.23 20.25 -7.06
N GLU A 332 -14.55 21.14 -6.38
CA GLU A 332 -14.08 22.42 -6.96
C GLU A 332 -13.12 22.17 -8.13
N TYR A 333 -12.07 21.36 -7.93
CA TYR A 333 -11.10 21.05 -8.99
C TYR A 333 -11.75 20.49 -10.24
N TYR A 334 -12.68 19.52 -10.11
CA TYR A 334 -13.32 18.92 -11.26
C TYR A 334 -14.47 19.73 -11.86
N SER A 335 -15.05 20.67 -11.10
CA SER A 335 -16.01 21.62 -11.66
C SER A 335 -15.33 22.66 -12.54
N GLU A 336 -14.14 23.11 -12.16
CA GLU A 336 -13.34 24.07 -12.94
C GLU A 336 -12.68 23.44 -14.17
N LYS A 337 -12.34 22.16 -14.08
CA LYS A 337 -11.65 21.41 -15.15
C LYS A 337 -12.42 20.14 -15.51
N PRO A 338 -13.55 20.26 -16.24
CA PRO A 338 -14.30 19.11 -16.66
C PRO A 338 -13.43 18.23 -17.53
N GLN A 339 -13.21 17.01 -17.10
CA GLN A 339 -12.35 16.05 -17.77
C GLN A 339 -13.14 14.81 -18.17
N THR A 340 -12.69 14.13 -19.22
CA THR A 340 -13.20 12.79 -19.54
C THR A 340 -12.85 11.81 -18.42
N LEU A 341 -13.66 10.76 -18.25
CA LEU A 341 -13.41 9.71 -17.24
C LEU A 341 -11.99 9.14 -17.35
N THR A 342 -11.48 8.99 -18.57
CA THR A 342 -10.12 8.48 -18.82
C THR A 342 -9.06 9.43 -18.27
N LYS A 343 -9.14 10.73 -18.57
CA LYS A 343 -8.20 11.73 -18.03
C LYS A 343 -8.26 11.80 -16.49
N ARG A 344 -9.46 11.71 -15.93
CA ARG A 344 -9.62 11.66 -14.46
C ARG A 344 -8.96 10.45 -13.82
N LEU A 345 -9.07 9.28 -14.47
CA LEU A 345 -8.40 8.07 -14.00
C LEU A 345 -6.87 8.15 -14.14
N ASP A 346 -6.36 8.95 -15.10
CA ASP A 346 -4.93 9.19 -15.23
C ASP A 346 -4.38 10.06 -14.09
N ASP A 347 -5.17 11.00 -13.58
CA ASP A 347 -4.82 11.83 -12.42
C ASP A 347 -4.93 11.07 -11.07
N MET A 348 -5.57 9.88 -11.07
CA MET A 348 -5.75 9.08 -9.87
C MET A 348 -4.67 7.99 -9.73
N TYR A 349 -4.33 7.65 -8.49
CA TYR A 349 -3.39 6.55 -8.19
C TYR A 349 -4.01 5.18 -8.48
N VAL A 350 -4.12 4.83 -9.76
CA VAL A 350 -4.73 3.57 -10.22
C VAL A 350 -3.88 2.95 -11.32
N SER A 351 -3.54 1.67 -11.19
CA SER A 351 -2.81 0.95 -12.23
C SER A 351 -3.64 0.82 -13.50
N ASN A 352 -2.98 0.73 -14.66
CA ASN A 352 -3.66 0.56 -15.94
C ASN A 352 -4.57 -0.71 -15.98
N ALA A 353 -4.20 -1.75 -15.25
CA ALA A 353 -5.01 -2.95 -15.11
C ALA A 353 -6.38 -2.68 -14.43
N VAL A 354 -6.43 -1.68 -13.54
CA VAL A 354 -7.66 -1.30 -12.81
C VAL A 354 -8.45 -0.22 -13.56
N LYS A 355 -7.80 0.66 -14.31
CA LYS A 355 -8.48 1.71 -15.11
C LYS A 355 -9.49 1.14 -16.09
N ARG A 356 -9.10 0.09 -16.83
CA ARG A 356 -9.97 -0.55 -17.84
C ARG A 356 -11.28 -1.11 -17.26
N PRO A 357 -11.25 -1.92 -16.17
CA PRO A 357 -12.49 -2.35 -15.51
C PRO A 357 -13.38 -1.21 -15.06
N ILE A 358 -12.80 -0.11 -14.52
CA ILE A 358 -13.58 1.05 -14.09
C ILE A 358 -14.32 1.69 -15.28
N ILE A 359 -13.61 1.96 -16.37
CA ILE A 359 -14.23 2.54 -17.59
C ILE A 359 -15.39 1.66 -18.07
N ARG A 360 -15.20 0.34 -18.08
CA ARG A 360 -16.26 -0.60 -18.49
C ARG A 360 -17.43 -0.64 -17.51
N THR A 361 -17.16 -0.55 -16.21
CA THR A 361 -18.22 -0.48 -15.19
C THR A 361 -19.11 0.73 -15.45
N PHE A 362 -18.53 1.90 -15.74
CA PHE A 362 -19.33 3.09 -16.05
C PHE A 362 -20.10 2.95 -17.36
N ALA A 363 -19.53 2.35 -18.40
CA ALA A 363 -20.24 2.09 -19.64
C ALA A 363 -21.47 1.17 -19.43
N ILE A 364 -21.33 0.12 -18.61
CA ILE A 364 -22.43 -0.78 -18.25
C ILE A 364 -23.50 -0.03 -17.43
N LEU A 365 -23.08 0.78 -16.45
CA LEU A 365 -24.01 1.56 -15.65
C LEU A 365 -24.80 2.57 -16.50
N ASP A 366 -24.15 3.25 -17.45
CA ASP A 366 -24.80 4.18 -18.37
C ASP A 366 -25.86 3.46 -19.23
N GLU A 367 -25.55 2.25 -19.69
CA GLU A 367 -26.52 1.42 -20.43
C GLU A 367 -27.71 1.00 -19.55
N ILE A 368 -27.46 0.59 -18.30
CA ILE A 368 -28.51 0.25 -17.33
C ILE A 368 -29.40 1.47 -17.07
N VAL A 369 -28.82 2.63 -16.81
CA VAL A 369 -29.57 3.87 -16.55
C VAL A 369 -30.40 4.27 -17.76
N LYS A 370 -29.82 4.17 -18.97
CA LYS A 370 -30.54 4.42 -20.23
C LYS A 370 -31.73 3.47 -20.40
N THR A 371 -31.54 2.19 -20.11
CA THR A 371 -32.61 1.17 -20.25
C THR A 371 -33.69 1.35 -19.19
N MET A 372 -33.32 1.69 -17.96
CA MET A 372 -34.24 1.87 -16.84
C MET A 372 -34.90 3.25 -16.80
N GLY A 373 -34.40 4.22 -17.58
CA GLY A 373 -34.89 5.60 -17.63
C GLY A 373 -34.66 6.43 -16.38
N LYS A 374 -33.90 5.90 -15.41
CA LYS A 374 -33.58 6.59 -14.14
C LYS A 374 -32.30 6.05 -13.52
N ALA A 375 -31.66 6.89 -12.71
CA ALA A 375 -30.49 6.50 -11.90
C ALA A 375 -30.88 5.44 -10.82
N PRO A 376 -29.97 4.53 -10.46
CA PRO A 376 -30.21 3.55 -9.41
C PRO A 376 -30.34 4.22 -8.03
N ARG A 377 -31.22 3.69 -7.17
CA ARG A 377 -31.36 4.18 -5.79
C ARG A 377 -30.16 3.79 -4.92
N LYS A 378 -29.63 2.57 -5.14
CA LYS A 378 -28.45 2.04 -4.45
C LYS A 378 -27.51 1.38 -5.45
N ILE A 379 -26.21 1.52 -5.25
CA ILE A 379 -25.17 0.77 -5.95
C ILE A 379 -24.39 -0.02 -4.92
N PHE A 380 -24.29 -1.34 -5.12
CA PHE A 380 -23.56 -2.24 -4.22
C PHE A 380 -22.18 -2.53 -4.79
N VAL A 381 -21.16 -2.19 -4.02
CA VAL A 381 -19.76 -2.37 -4.42
C VAL A 381 -19.14 -3.46 -3.57
N GLU A 382 -18.83 -4.60 -4.18
CA GLU A 382 -18.12 -5.69 -3.51
C GLU A 382 -16.67 -5.29 -3.27
N MET A 383 -16.23 -5.40 -2.03
CA MET A 383 -14.87 -5.15 -1.63
C MET A 383 -14.00 -6.35 -1.99
N ALA A 384 -12.82 -6.14 -2.56
CA ALA A 384 -11.88 -7.24 -2.77
C ALA A 384 -11.36 -7.76 -1.41
N ARG A 385 -11.03 -9.05 -1.33
CA ARG A 385 -10.34 -9.58 -0.16
C ARG A 385 -8.99 -8.89 -0.04
N ASP A 386 -8.68 -8.40 1.13
CA ASP A 386 -7.31 -8.01 1.47
C ASP A 386 -6.49 -9.31 1.49
N VAL A 387 -5.79 -9.56 0.41
CA VAL A 387 -4.68 -10.51 0.43
C VAL A 387 -3.59 -9.74 1.16
N ASP A 388 -3.31 -10.12 2.40
CA ASP A 388 -2.27 -9.52 3.22
C ASP A 388 -1.04 -9.21 2.34
N SER A 389 -0.89 -7.95 1.97
CA SER A 389 0.20 -7.48 1.11
C SER A 389 1.57 -7.64 1.79
N LYS A 390 1.55 -7.89 3.10
CA LYS A 390 2.72 -8.20 3.94
C LYS A 390 3.36 -9.56 3.63
N GLU A 391 2.64 -10.46 2.99
CA GLU A 391 3.14 -11.82 2.70
C GLU A 391 3.77 -11.99 1.32
N LYS A 392 3.66 -11.02 0.43
CA LYS A 392 4.18 -11.12 -0.96
C LYS A 392 5.70 -10.97 -1.13
N GLY A 393 6.47 -10.84 -0.07
CA GLY A 393 7.94 -10.63 -0.17
C GLY A 393 8.80 -11.55 0.69
N LYS A 394 8.24 -12.30 1.61
CA LYS A 394 8.99 -13.30 2.40
C LYS A 394 8.62 -14.68 1.92
N ARG A 395 9.61 -15.51 1.56
CA ARG A 395 9.41 -16.97 1.48
C ARG A 395 8.82 -17.39 2.82
N LYS A 396 7.52 -17.68 2.88
CA LYS A 396 6.94 -18.33 4.05
C LYS A 396 7.68 -19.64 4.26
N LEU A 397 8.25 -19.82 5.43
CA LEU A 397 8.65 -21.14 5.88
C LEU A 397 7.41 -22.04 5.81
N SER A 398 7.58 -23.26 5.34
CA SER A 398 6.51 -24.23 5.40
C SER A 398 6.07 -24.44 6.86
N ARG A 399 4.84 -24.87 7.09
CA ARG A 399 4.33 -25.12 8.46
C ARG A 399 5.25 -26.07 9.23
N ILE A 400 5.78 -27.09 8.57
CA ILE A 400 6.79 -28.02 9.13
C ILE A 400 8.06 -27.26 9.51
N ALA A 401 8.64 -26.48 8.59
CA ALA A 401 9.87 -25.77 8.85
C ALA A 401 9.70 -24.76 10.00
N ASN A 402 8.54 -24.10 10.08
CA ASN A 402 8.23 -23.20 11.18
C ASN A 402 8.18 -23.93 12.52
N LEU A 403 7.47 -25.06 12.61
CA LEU A 403 7.39 -25.85 13.84
C LEU A 403 8.75 -26.41 14.25
N LYS A 404 9.54 -26.94 13.31
CA LYS A 404 10.89 -27.45 13.59
C LYS A 404 11.79 -26.34 14.15
N ASN A 405 11.79 -25.15 13.54
CA ASN A 405 12.55 -23.99 14.03
C ASN A 405 12.10 -23.51 15.43
N LEU A 406 10.82 -23.62 15.75
CA LEU A 406 10.32 -23.31 17.08
C LEU A 406 10.74 -24.34 18.10
N TYR A 407 10.67 -25.62 17.74
CA TYR A 407 11.02 -26.75 18.61
C TYR A 407 12.53 -26.87 18.88
N GLU A 408 13.37 -26.56 17.89
CA GLU A 408 14.84 -26.52 18.06
C GLU A 408 15.32 -25.54 19.15
N LYS A 409 14.56 -24.48 19.37
CA LYS A 409 14.87 -23.46 20.39
C LYS A 409 14.53 -23.90 21.81
N ILE A 410 13.86 -25.06 21.98
CA ILE A 410 13.28 -25.46 23.25
C ILE A 410 13.87 -26.81 23.67
N ALA A 411 14.68 -26.83 24.73
CA ALA A 411 15.27 -28.04 25.31
C ALA A 411 14.29 -28.64 26.34
N ASP A 412 13.32 -29.43 25.90
CA ASP A 412 12.31 -30.07 26.75
C ASP A 412 12.00 -31.49 26.21
N ASP A 413 11.87 -32.46 27.11
CA ASP A 413 11.64 -33.86 26.70
C ASP A 413 10.26 -34.11 26.07
N ASP A 414 9.23 -33.35 26.50
CA ASP A 414 7.90 -33.37 25.85
C ASP A 414 8.00 -32.90 24.40
N ILE A 415 8.85 -31.93 24.14
CA ILE A 415 9.07 -31.38 22.79
C ILE A 415 9.86 -32.35 21.93
N ARG A 416 10.83 -33.05 22.49
CA ARG A 416 11.56 -34.13 21.74
C ARG A 416 10.60 -35.20 21.27
N ARG A 417 9.61 -35.58 22.08
CA ARG A 417 8.56 -36.51 21.67
C ARG A 417 7.72 -35.96 20.53
N LEU A 418 7.23 -34.75 20.67
CA LEU A 418 6.42 -34.07 19.64
C LEU A 418 7.20 -33.84 18.35
N SER A 419 8.49 -33.52 18.43
CA SER A 419 9.37 -33.42 17.27
C SER A 419 9.47 -34.70 16.48
N LYS A 420 9.66 -35.85 17.18
CA LYS A 420 9.64 -37.17 16.54
C LYS A 420 8.29 -37.53 15.94
N GLU A 421 7.20 -37.09 16.59
CA GLU A 421 5.85 -37.27 16.10
C GLU A 421 5.60 -36.43 14.84
N LEU A 422 6.11 -35.17 14.82
CA LEU A 422 6.04 -34.26 13.68
C LEU A 422 6.78 -34.81 12.44
N ASP A 423 7.86 -35.56 12.62
CA ASP A 423 8.63 -36.17 11.53
C ASP A 423 7.83 -37.23 10.73
N ASN A 424 6.73 -37.73 11.29
CA ASN A 424 5.85 -38.67 10.61
C ASN A 424 4.85 -37.98 9.64
N TYR A 425 4.83 -36.66 9.56
CA TYR A 425 3.88 -35.90 8.74
C TYR A 425 4.60 -35.08 7.69
N ASP A 426 3.95 -34.96 6.52
CA ASP A 426 4.37 -34.09 5.44
C ASP A 426 3.70 -32.71 5.51
N GLU A 427 4.14 -31.79 4.66
CA GLU A 427 3.57 -30.44 4.59
C GLU A 427 2.08 -30.46 4.20
N ALA A 428 1.64 -31.44 3.40
CA ALA A 428 0.24 -31.57 2.99
C ALA A 428 -0.66 -31.94 4.18
N ALA A 429 -0.20 -32.82 5.08
CA ALA A 429 -0.91 -33.17 6.29
C ALA A 429 -1.07 -31.96 7.22
N LEU A 430 -0.03 -31.14 7.37
CA LEU A 430 -0.04 -29.93 8.20
C LEU A 430 -0.83 -28.76 7.59
N GLN A 431 -1.32 -28.85 6.36
CA GLN A 431 -2.32 -27.92 5.85
C GLN A 431 -3.65 -28.05 6.60
N LYS A 432 -3.92 -29.15 7.29
CA LYS A 432 -5.05 -29.27 8.21
C LYS A 432 -4.78 -28.46 9.47
N ASP A 433 -5.58 -27.44 9.68
CA ASP A 433 -5.43 -26.51 10.81
C ASP A 433 -5.49 -27.19 12.19
N THR A 434 -6.29 -28.25 12.33
CA THR A 434 -6.40 -29.01 13.58
C THR A 434 -5.08 -29.67 13.94
N LEU A 435 -4.38 -30.28 12.96
CA LEU A 435 -3.08 -30.90 13.19
C LEU A 435 -2.00 -29.83 13.47
N TYR A 436 -2.03 -28.72 12.76
CA TYR A 436 -1.09 -27.63 12.99
C TYR A 436 -1.28 -27.02 14.40
N LEU A 437 -2.54 -26.75 14.80
CA LEU A 437 -2.85 -26.25 16.15
C LEU A 437 -2.45 -27.25 17.25
N TYR A 438 -2.58 -28.56 17.00
CA TYR A 438 -2.11 -29.59 17.92
C TYR A 438 -0.63 -29.41 18.27
N PHE A 439 0.21 -29.27 17.26
CA PHE A 439 1.63 -29.04 17.47
C PHE A 439 1.92 -27.66 18.09
N MET A 440 1.23 -26.61 17.68
CA MET A 440 1.40 -25.27 18.27
C MET A 440 0.99 -25.21 19.75
N GLN A 441 0.10 -26.12 20.20
CA GLN A 441 -0.38 -26.21 21.58
C GLN A 441 0.31 -27.32 22.39
N LEU A 442 1.43 -27.86 21.87
CA LEU A 442 2.19 -28.94 22.53
C LEU A 442 1.34 -30.16 22.86
N GLY A 443 0.41 -30.54 21.99
CA GLY A 443 -0.47 -31.71 22.16
C GLY A 443 -1.43 -31.58 23.33
N ARG A 444 -1.81 -30.35 23.74
CA ARG A 444 -2.71 -30.09 24.87
C ARG A 444 -3.93 -29.28 24.47
N ASP A 445 -5.04 -29.57 25.13
CA ASP A 445 -6.28 -28.79 25.03
C ASP A 445 -6.07 -27.38 25.59
N MET A 446 -6.47 -26.36 24.82
CA MET A 446 -6.17 -24.96 25.17
C MET A 446 -6.88 -24.48 26.45
N TYR A 447 -8.04 -25.02 26.78
CA TYR A 447 -8.84 -24.54 27.92
C TYR A 447 -8.73 -25.42 29.16
N THR A 448 -8.29 -26.67 29.03
CA THR A 448 -8.16 -27.60 30.17
C THR A 448 -6.72 -28.01 30.48
N GLY A 449 -5.79 -27.83 29.53
CA GLY A 449 -4.42 -28.28 29.65
C GLY A 449 -4.24 -29.79 29.57
N LYS A 450 -5.33 -30.55 29.41
CA LYS A 450 -5.26 -32.01 29.30
C LYS A 450 -4.58 -32.41 28.01
N SER A 451 -3.79 -33.49 28.05
CA SER A 451 -3.14 -34.04 26.86
C SER A 451 -4.19 -34.55 25.87
N ILE A 452 -3.97 -34.28 24.61
CA ILE A 452 -4.73 -34.78 23.46
C ILE A 452 -3.84 -35.83 22.78
N SER A 453 -4.38 -37.03 22.50
CA SER A 453 -3.73 -37.95 21.61
C SER A 453 -3.94 -37.54 20.16
N ILE A 454 -2.96 -37.72 19.30
CA ILE A 454 -3.10 -37.42 17.87
C ILE A 454 -4.20 -38.26 17.19
N THR A 455 -4.48 -39.43 17.75
CA THR A 455 -5.60 -40.29 17.32
C THR A 455 -6.97 -39.72 17.66
N ASP A 456 -7.03 -38.85 18.67
CA ASP A 456 -8.26 -38.24 19.17
C ASP A 456 -8.56 -36.85 18.54
N LEU A 457 -7.80 -36.44 17.53
CA LEU A 457 -8.01 -35.16 16.84
C LEU A 457 -9.40 -35.05 16.21
N SER A 458 -10.02 -36.17 15.86
CA SER A 458 -11.42 -36.20 15.37
C SER A 458 -12.46 -35.78 16.42
N LEU A 459 -12.12 -35.88 17.71
CA LEU A 459 -12.94 -35.48 18.86
C LEU A 459 -12.67 -34.04 19.28
N CYS A 460 -11.79 -33.34 18.57
CA CYS A 460 -11.43 -31.96 18.84
C CYS A 460 -11.99 -31.01 17.78
N ASN A 461 -12.36 -29.82 18.22
CA ASN A 461 -12.84 -28.76 17.35
C ASN A 461 -11.88 -27.56 17.33
N LYS A 462 -11.89 -26.83 16.21
CA LYS A 462 -11.32 -25.48 16.15
C LYS A 462 -12.30 -24.53 16.82
N GLU A 463 -11.84 -23.86 17.85
CA GLU A 463 -12.65 -22.92 18.62
C GLU A 463 -12.13 -21.50 18.44
N HIS A 464 -13.05 -20.53 18.42
CA HIS A 464 -12.73 -19.12 18.35
C HIS A 464 -12.64 -18.52 19.74
N ILE A 465 -11.51 -17.93 20.11
CA ILE A 465 -11.35 -17.22 21.39
C ILE A 465 -12.35 -16.06 21.45
N TYR A 466 -12.30 -15.15 20.47
CA TYR A 466 -13.37 -14.19 20.23
C TYR A 466 -14.48 -14.88 19.45
N PRO A 467 -15.69 -15.00 20.02
CA PRO A 467 -16.76 -15.78 19.40
C PRO A 467 -17.07 -15.31 17.98
N ARG A 468 -17.26 -16.24 17.06
CA ARG A 468 -17.58 -15.95 15.66
C ARG A 468 -18.87 -15.16 15.48
N SER A 469 -19.79 -15.24 16.45
CA SER A 469 -21.00 -14.43 16.49
C SER A 469 -20.73 -12.94 16.73
N LYS A 470 -19.61 -12.61 17.35
CA LYS A 470 -19.21 -11.24 17.70
C LYS A 470 -18.15 -10.67 16.75
N VAL A 471 -17.19 -11.49 16.33
CA VAL A 471 -16.09 -11.08 15.48
C VAL A 471 -15.82 -12.13 14.40
N LYS A 472 -15.81 -11.73 13.11
CA LYS A 472 -15.39 -12.62 12.02
C LYS A 472 -13.86 -12.57 11.89
N ASP A 473 -13.18 -13.36 12.71
CA ASP A 473 -11.73 -13.51 12.69
C ASP A 473 -11.37 -15.00 12.73
N ASP A 474 -11.04 -15.56 11.58
CA ASP A 474 -10.61 -16.95 11.43
C ASP A 474 -9.07 -17.07 11.45
N SER A 475 -8.36 -16.10 12.04
CA SER A 475 -6.90 -16.13 12.16
C SER A 475 -6.42 -17.30 13.02
N LEU A 476 -5.66 -18.19 12.40
CA LEU A 476 -5.06 -19.34 13.06
C LEU A 476 -4.08 -18.93 14.17
N LEU A 477 -3.34 -17.84 13.93
CA LEU A 477 -2.34 -17.34 14.88
C LEU A 477 -2.95 -16.56 16.04
N ASN A 478 -4.06 -15.82 15.80
CA ASN A 478 -4.57 -14.87 16.78
C ASN A 478 -5.88 -15.28 17.43
N ASN A 479 -6.72 -16.10 16.78
CA ASN A 479 -8.08 -16.35 17.29
C ASN A 479 -8.50 -17.82 17.36
N LEU A 480 -7.85 -18.74 16.61
CA LEU A 480 -8.23 -20.14 16.61
C LEU A 480 -7.40 -20.96 17.58
N VAL A 481 -8.09 -21.82 18.34
CA VAL A 481 -7.47 -22.79 19.25
C VAL A 481 -8.08 -24.18 19.05
N LEU A 482 -7.35 -25.23 19.45
CA LEU A 482 -7.81 -26.60 19.44
C LEU A 482 -8.32 -26.97 20.84
N VAL A 483 -9.57 -27.42 20.92
CA VAL A 483 -10.21 -27.84 22.16
C VAL A 483 -11.02 -29.12 21.92
N ARG A 484 -11.27 -29.90 22.96
CA ARG A 484 -12.19 -31.05 22.89
C ARG A 484 -13.62 -30.56 22.62
N SER A 485 -14.36 -31.30 21.80
CA SER A 485 -15.72 -30.94 21.37
C SER A 485 -16.68 -30.68 22.52
N GLU A 486 -16.54 -31.45 23.62
CA GLU A 486 -17.36 -31.28 24.84
C GLU A 486 -17.16 -29.90 25.47
N ILE A 487 -15.94 -29.40 25.49
CA ILE A 487 -15.57 -28.11 26.11
C ILE A 487 -16.01 -26.95 25.23
N ASN A 488 -15.90 -27.12 23.92
CA ASN A 488 -16.41 -26.16 22.96
C ASN A 488 -17.92 -25.95 23.12
N GLY A 489 -18.68 -27.02 23.27
CA GLY A 489 -20.13 -26.96 23.54
C GLY A 489 -20.47 -26.20 24.81
N ALA A 490 -19.69 -26.36 25.87
CA ALA A 490 -19.91 -25.69 27.16
C ALA A 490 -19.58 -24.18 27.09
N LYS A 491 -18.55 -23.76 26.35
CA LYS A 491 -18.21 -22.33 26.19
C LYS A 491 -19.23 -21.60 25.34
N SER A 492 -19.74 -22.21 24.26
CA SER A 492 -20.65 -21.57 23.33
C SER A 492 -20.10 -20.20 22.82
N ASP A 493 -20.92 -19.17 22.75
CA ASP A 493 -20.58 -17.81 22.33
C ASP A 493 -20.18 -16.87 23.48
N SER A 494 -19.89 -17.40 24.70
CA SER A 494 -19.50 -16.58 25.83
C SER A 494 -18.07 -16.06 25.73
N TYR A 495 -17.91 -14.77 26.06
CA TYR A 495 -16.63 -14.07 26.17
C TYR A 495 -16.76 -12.89 27.14
N PRO A 496 -15.78 -12.62 28.02
CA PRO A 496 -14.49 -13.31 28.21
C PRO A 496 -14.60 -14.78 28.59
N LEU A 497 -13.48 -15.50 28.49
CA LEU A 497 -13.41 -16.87 29.00
C LEU A 497 -13.70 -16.91 30.50
N ASP A 498 -14.24 -18.03 30.99
CA ASP A 498 -14.52 -18.25 32.39
C ASP A 498 -13.31 -17.95 33.28
N THR A 499 -13.55 -17.35 34.45
CA THR A 499 -12.51 -16.91 35.37
C THR A 499 -11.64 -18.07 35.87
N ASP A 500 -12.26 -19.24 36.12
CA ASP A 500 -11.50 -20.42 36.58
C ASP A 500 -10.64 -21.01 35.48
N ILE A 501 -11.12 -21.01 34.23
CA ILE A 501 -10.30 -21.40 33.06
C ILE A 501 -9.13 -20.45 32.93
N ARG A 502 -9.35 -19.15 32.97
CA ARG A 502 -8.28 -18.15 32.85
C ARG A 502 -7.23 -18.32 33.96
N ARG A 503 -7.67 -18.39 35.21
CA ARG A 503 -6.77 -18.55 36.37
C ARG A 503 -5.91 -19.81 36.26
N LYS A 504 -6.53 -20.94 35.89
CA LYS A 504 -5.88 -22.24 35.78
C LYS A 504 -4.92 -22.32 34.60
N MET A 505 -5.28 -21.71 33.46
CA MET A 505 -4.57 -21.90 32.20
C MET A 505 -3.55 -20.79 31.84
N THR A 506 -3.59 -19.66 32.53
CA THR A 506 -2.64 -18.56 32.29
C THR A 506 -1.16 -19.00 32.34
N PRO A 507 -0.71 -19.84 33.27
CA PRO A 507 0.68 -20.29 33.30
C PRO A 507 1.05 -21.08 32.03
N PHE A 508 0.16 -21.93 31.54
CA PHE A 508 0.36 -22.68 30.31
C PHE A 508 0.39 -21.77 29.08
N TRP A 509 -0.56 -20.83 28.98
CA TRP A 509 -0.59 -19.85 27.89
C TRP A 509 0.65 -18.97 27.89
N LYS A 510 1.16 -18.59 29.07
CA LYS A 510 2.41 -17.84 29.21
C LYS A 510 3.58 -18.65 28.68
N THR A 511 3.67 -19.93 29.02
CA THR A 511 4.69 -20.84 28.48
C THR A 511 4.64 -20.93 26.96
N LEU A 512 3.44 -21.02 26.36
CA LEU A 512 3.32 -21.04 24.91
C LEU A 512 3.74 -19.71 24.27
N LYS A 513 3.41 -18.58 24.91
CA LYS A 513 3.84 -17.25 24.48
C LYS A 513 5.36 -17.09 24.55
N ASP A 514 5.98 -17.41 25.68
CA ASP A 514 7.43 -17.30 25.90
C ASP A 514 8.25 -18.18 24.91
N ARG A 515 7.62 -19.20 24.35
CA ARG A 515 8.18 -20.10 23.35
C ARG A 515 7.80 -19.73 21.90
N ASP A 516 7.23 -18.58 21.65
CA ASP A 516 6.73 -18.11 20.33
C ASP A 516 5.69 -19.06 19.67
N LEU A 517 5.06 -19.95 20.44
CA LEU A 517 4.03 -20.87 19.96
C LEU A 517 2.65 -20.22 19.83
N ILE A 518 2.40 -19.14 20.53
CA ILE A 518 1.23 -18.28 20.35
C ILE A 518 1.65 -16.83 20.27
N SER A 519 0.87 -16.02 19.55
CA SER A 519 1.10 -14.58 19.42
C SER A 519 0.74 -13.83 20.72
N ASP A 520 1.32 -12.64 20.92
CA ASP A 520 0.93 -11.71 21.99
C ASP A 520 -0.57 -11.40 21.95
N GLU A 521 -1.12 -11.23 20.75
CA GLU A 521 -2.56 -11.00 20.55
C GLU A 521 -3.41 -12.18 21.02
N LYS A 522 -3.00 -13.43 20.68
CA LYS A 522 -3.71 -14.63 21.15
C LYS A 522 -3.66 -14.74 22.66
N PHE A 523 -2.50 -14.50 23.27
CA PHE A 523 -2.33 -14.50 24.71
C PHE A 523 -3.24 -13.45 25.38
N PHE A 524 -3.25 -12.22 24.86
CA PHE A 524 -4.14 -11.16 25.34
C PHE A 524 -5.62 -11.57 25.26
N ARG A 525 -6.06 -12.12 24.14
CA ARG A 525 -7.44 -12.60 23.97
C ARG A 525 -7.82 -13.70 24.95
N LEU A 526 -6.90 -14.60 25.25
CA LEU A 526 -7.12 -15.69 26.21
C LEU A 526 -7.23 -15.18 27.66
N THR A 527 -6.43 -14.19 28.03
CA THR A 527 -6.31 -13.68 29.41
C THR A 527 -7.25 -12.54 29.74
N ARG A 528 -7.84 -11.87 28.74
CA ARG A 528 -8.73 -10.72 28.92
C ARG A 528 -9.89 -11.03 29.88
N SER A 529 -10.11 -10.12 30.84
CA SER A 529 -11.16 -10.25 31.86
C SER A 529 -12.41 -9.38 31.60
N THR A 530 -12.29 -8.38 30.71
CA THR A 530 -13.37 -7.43 30.43
C THR A 530 -14.16 -7.82 29.18
N PRO A 531 -15.50 -7.73 29.19
CA PRO A 531 -16.30 -7.92 27.97
C PRO A 531 -16.01 -6.84 26.92
N PHE A 532 -16.50 -7.04 25.70
CA PHE A 532 -16.39 -6.03 24.64
C PHE A 532 -17.18 -4.78 25.02
N SER A 533 -16.54 -3.62 24.90
CA SER A 533 -17.22 -2.33 25.03
C SER A 533 -18.12 -2.06 23.80
N GLU A 534 -19.07 -1.13 23.93
CA GLU A 534 -19.95 -0.72 22.82
C GLU A 534 -19.12 -0.12 21.66
N ASP A 535 -18.05 0.62 21.96
CA ASP A 535 -17.15 1.18 20.95
C ASP A 535 -16.37 0.08 20.21
N GLU A 536 -15.96 -0.98 20.90
CA GLU A 536 -15.31 -2.13 20.26
C GLU A 536 -16.28 -2.90 19.37
N LYS A 537 -17.50 -3.15 19.84
CA LYS A 537 -18.55 -3.78 19.04
C LYS A 537 -18.84 -2.95 17.79
N TRP A 538 -18.95 -1.63 17.94
CA TRP A 538 -19.13 -0.72 16.84
C TRP A 538 -17.92 -0.73 15.88
N GLY A 539 -16.71 -0.78 16.41
CA GLY A 539 -15.47 -0.95 15.62
C GLY A 539 -15.44 -2.27 14.84
N PHE A 540 -15.97 -3.36 15.40
CA PHE A 540 -16.10 -4.64 14.69
C PHE A 540 -17.11 -4.55 13.55
N ILE A 541 -18.23 -3.88 13.75
CA ILE A 541 -19.24 -3.64 12.72
C ILE A 541 -18.66 -2.78 11.60
N ASN A 542 -18.00 -1.67 11.94
CA ASN A 542 -17.39 -0.81 10.94
C ASN A 542 -16.37 -1.56 10.07
N ARG A 543 -15.56 -2.44 10.66
CA ARG A 543 -14.65 -3.31 9.89
C ARG A 543 -15.40 -4.29 8.99
N GLN A 544 -16.62 -4.71 9.33
CA GLN A 544 -17.44 -5.54 8.46
C GLN A 544 -18.08 -4.74 7.31
N LEU A 545 -18.36 -3.46 7.54
CA LEU A 545 -18.99 -2.57 6.56
C LEU A 545 -17.98 -1.83 5.67
N VAL A 546 -16.76 -1.62 6.14
CA VAL A 546 -15.75 -0.76 5.47
C VAL A 546 -14.40 -1.48 5.43
N GLU A 547 -14.16 -2.22 4.37
CA GLU A 547 -12.80 -2.62 4.00
C GLU A 547 -12.22 -1.61 3.01
N THR A 548 -11.03 -1.10 3.31
CA THR A 548 -10.44 0.02 2.58
C THR A 548 -9.38 -0.46 1.58
N GLN A 549 -9.79 -0.86 0.39
CA GLN A 549 -8.85 -0.97 -0.74
C GLN A 549 -8.87 0.30 -1.60
N GLN A 550 -7.70 0.71 -2.07
CA GLN A 550 -7.55 1.94 -2.84
C GLN A 550 -8.33 1.94 -4.16
N SER A 551 -8.39 0.80 -4.86
CA SER A 551 -9.18 0.64 -6.09
C SER A 551 -10.67 0.83 -5.85
N THR A 552 -11.19 0.33 -4.74
CA THR A 552 -12.60 0.48 -4.37
C THR A 552 -12.93 1.92 -3.99
N LYS A 553 -12.01 2.62 -3.33
CA LYS A 553 -12.19 4.06 -3.04
C LYS A 553 -12.34 4.87 -4.30
N VAL A 554 -11.47 4.66 -5.29
CA VAL A 554 -11.51 5.39 -6.56
C VAL A 554 -12.84 5.20 -7.27
N ILE A 555 -13.30 3.96 -7.43
CA ILE A 555 -14.58 3.71 -8.12
C ILE A 555 -15.76 4.31 -7.35
N THR A 556 -15.77 4.22 -6.03
CA THR A 556 -16.87 4.78 -5.23
C THR A 556 -16.90 6.30 -5.22
N GLU A 557 -15.74 6.96 -5.28
CA GLU A 557 -15.67 8.42 -5.45
C GLU A 557 -16.25 8.87 -6.79
N LEU A 558 -15.85 8.20 -7.86
CA LEU A 558 -16.38 8.47 -9.20
C LEU A 558 -17.88 8.19 -9.30
N LEU A 559 -18.38 7.12 -8.64
CA LEU A 559 -19.80 6.80 -8.59
C LEU A 559 -20.61 7.87 -7.82
N LYS A 560 -20.13 8.32 -6.67
CA LYS A 560 -20.78 9.38 -5.88
C LYS A 560 -20.88 10.70 -6.66
N GLU A 561 -19.86 11.00 -7.42
CA GLU A 561 -19.85 12.20 -8.24
C GLU A 561 -20.84 12.12 -9.40
N ARG A 562 -20.85 10.97 -10.13
CA ARG A 562 -21.74 10.78 -11.25
C ARG A 562 -23.20 10.59 -10.83
N TYR A 563 -23.44 9.99 -9.68
CA TYR A 563 -24.75 9.67 -9.12
C TYR A 563 -24.88 10.21 -7.68
N PRO A 564 -24.96 11.53 -7.48
CA PRO A 564 -24.92 12.15 -6.15
C PRO A 564 -26.07 11.74 -5.23
N ASP A 565 -27.24 11.40 -5.81
CA ASP A 565 -28.43 10.98 -5.08
C ASP A 565 -28.50 9.47 -4.87
N THR A 566 -27.50 8.72 -5.36
CA THR A 566 -27.44 7.26 -5.23
C THR A 566 -26.65 6.86 -3.97
N GLU A 567 -27.26 6.03 -3.15
CA GLU A 567 -26.59 5.45 -1.98
C GLU A 567 -25.56 4.39 -2.42
N ILE A 568 -24.30 4.53 -2.01
CA ILE A 568 -23.25 3.54 -2.27
C ILE A 568 -23.11 2.62 -1.05
N VAL A 569 -23.40 1.35 -1.24
CA VAL A 569 -23.33 0.31 -0.22
C VAL A 569 -22.12 -0.58 -0.45
N TYR A 570 -21.25 -0.68 0.56
CA TYR A 570 -20.09 -1.56 0.50
C TYR A 570 -20.46 -2.97 0.95
N VAL A 571 -20.08 -3.96 0.16
CA VAL A 571 -20.34 -5.38 0.45
C VAL A 571 -19.01 -6.07 0.72
N LYS A 572 -18.87 -6.68 1.90
CA LYS A 572 -17.64 -7.35 2.30
C LYS A 572 -17.32 -8.53 1.40
N ALA A 573 -16.04 -8.67 1.01
CA ALA A 573 -15.56 -9.83 0.27
C ALA A 573 -15.84 -11.14 1.01
N GLY A 574 -16.35 -12.11 0.27
CA GLY A 574 -16.67 -13.44 0.83
C GLY A 574 -18.08 -13.57 1.39
N LEU A 575 -18.80 -12.49 1.66
CA LEU A 575 -20.17 -12.55 2.22
C LEU A 575 -21.14 -13.32 1.30
N VAL A 576 -21.03 -13.12 -0.02
CA VAL A 576 -21.79 -13.89 -1.02
C VAL A 576 -21.41 -15.38 -1.00
N SER A 577 -20.12 -15.67 -0.79
CA SER A 577 -19.62 -17.06 -0.69
C SER A 577 -20.17 -17.76 0.55
N GLU A 578 -20.20 -17.07 1.70
CA GLU A 578 -20.79 -17.57 2.92
C GLU A 578 -22.28 -17.83 2.75
N PHE A 579 -23.00 -16.87 2.16
CA PHE A 579 -24.44 -17.01 1.85
C PHE A 579 -24.70 -18.20 0.93
N ARG A 580 -23.89 -18.41 -0.11
CA ARG A 580 -23.99 -19.56 -0.99
C ARG A 580 -23.79 -20.89 -0.26
N HIS A 581 -22.78 -20.94 0.60
CA HIS A 581 -22.49 -22.12 1.40
C HIS A 581 -23.65 -22.46 2.34
N GLU A 582 -24.14 -21.46 3.06
CA GLU A 582 -25.24 -21.60 4.02
C GLU A 582 -26.51 -22.13 3.38
N PHE A 583 -26.91 -21.53 2.26
CA PHE A 583 -28.15 -21.88 1.58
C PHE A 583 -27.97 -22.90 0.45
N LYS A 584 -26.81 -23.57 0.37
CA LYS A 584 -26.48 -24.63 -0.60
C LYS A 584 -26.68 -24.18 -2.07
N LEU A 585 -26.23 -22.95 -2.40
CA LEU A 585 -26.32 -22.39 -3.76
C LEU A 585 -25.08 -22.75 -4.58
N VAL A 586 -25.26 -23.64 -5.56
CA VAL A 586 -24.15 -24.13 -6.40
C VAL A 586 -23.58 -23.03 -7.29
N LYS A 587 -22.25 -23.00 -7.41
CA LYS A 587 -21.49 -22.11 -8.31
C LYS A 587 -20.62 -22.97 -9.23
N SER A 588 -20.86 -22.90 -10.53
CA SER A 588 -19.96 -23.48 -11.55
C SER A 588 -19.14 -22.38 -12.21
N ARG A 589 -17.82 -22.55 -12.23
CA ARG A 589 -16.86 -21.64 -12.89
C ARG A 589 -16.37 -22.18 -14.22
N ILE A 590 -16.51 -23.49 -14.43
CA ILE A 590 -15.92 -24.21 -15.57
C ILE A 590 -16.84 -24.12 -16.79
N VAL A 591 -18.17 -24.04 -16.57
CA VAL A 591 -19.15 -24.16 -17.63
C VAL A 591 -19.29 -22.86 -18.42
N ASN A 592 -19.34 -21.71 -17.76
CA ASN A 592 -19.50 -20.39 -18.39
C ASN A 592 -19.29 -19.26 -17.37
N ASP A 593 -19.29 -18.01 -17.85
CA ASP A 593 -19.10 -16.80 -17.04
C ASP A 593 -20.41 -16.25 -16.43
N LEU A 594 -21.55 -16.92 -16.58
CA LEU A 594 -22.85 -16.49 -16.01
C LEU A 594 -22.81 -16.36 -14.47
N HIS A 595 -21.86 -17.05 -13.83
CA HIS A 595 -21.67 -16.93 -12.39
C HIS A 595 -21.33 -15.50 -11.94
N HIS A 596 -20.71 -14.65 -12.79
CA HIS A 596 -20.45 -13.25 -12.47
C HIS A 596 -21.74 -12.44 -12.33
N GLY A 597 -22.69 -12.61 -13.25
CA GLY A 597 -24.01 -11.97 -13.17
C GLY A 597 -24.81 -12.46 -11.96
N LYS A 598 -24.73 -13.77 -11.66
CA LYS A 598 -25.38 -14.36 -10.48
C LYS A 598 -24.74 -13.85 -9.18
N ASP A 599 -23.44 -13.68 -9.14
CA ASP A 599 -22.73 -13.10 -7.99
C ASP A 599 -23.09 -11.61 -7.82
N ALA A 600 -23.18 -10.84 -8.89
CA ALA A 600 -23.62 -9.44 -8.85
C ALA A 600 -25.06 -9.33 -8.28
N TYR A 601 -25.98 -10.18 -8.72
CA TYR A 601 -27.32 -10.26 -8.17
C TYR A 601 -27.33 -10.60 -6.67
N LEU A 602 -26.52 -11.60 -6.26
CA LEU A 602 -26.40 -11.97 -4.85
C LEU A 602 -25.74 -10.85 -4.04
N ASN A 603 -24.80 -10.10 -4.58
CA ASN A 603 -24.23 -8.94 -3.91
C ASN A 603 -25.27 -7.88 -3.57
N ILE A 604 -26.24 -7.63 -4.47
CA ILE A 604 -27.35 -6.72 -4.20
C ILE A 604 -28.20 -7.23 -3.02
N ILE A 605 -28.58 -8.50 -3.05
CA ILE A 605 -29.44 -9.10 -2.01
C ILE A 605 -28.71 -9.11 -0.66
N VAL A 606 -27.54 -9.75 -0.64
CA VAL A 606 -26.76 -9.97 0.58
C VAL A 606 -26.29 -8.64 1.16
N GLY A 607 -25.81 -7.75 0.30
CA GLY A 607 -25.32 -6.43 0.70
C GLY A 607 -26.44 -5.57 1.27
N ASN A 608 -27.64 -5.57 0.69
CA ASN A 608 -28.76 -4.79 1.20
C ASN A 608 -29.21 -5.28 2.58
N VAL A 609 -29.39 -6.61 2.73
CA VAL A 609 -29.79 -7.20 4.02
C VAL A 609 -28.75 -6.94 5.10
N TRP A 610 -27.46 -7.16 4.77
CA TRP A 610 -26.35 -6.92 5.69
C TRP A 610 -26.25 -5.46 6.10
N HIS A 611 -26.34 -4.54 5.13
CA HIS A 611 -26.28 -3.10 5.38
C HIS A 611 -27.42 -2.63 6.30
N GLU A 612 -28.66 -3.01 6.00
CA GLU A 612 -29.81 -2.62 6.81
C GLU A 612 -29.78 -3.25 8.22
N HIS A 613 -29.27 -4.49 8.34
CA HIS A 613 -29.13 -5.16 9.64
C HIS A 613 -28.09 -4.48 10.54
N PHE A 614 -26.98 -4.00 9.96
CA PHE A 614 -25.88 -3.36 10.70
C PHE A 614 -25.86 -1.84 10.57
N THR A 615 -26.94 -1.19 10.17
CA THR A 615 -27.01 0.27 10.23
C THR A 615 -26.92 0.75 11.69
N ARG A 616 -26.30 1.90 11.90
CA ARG A 616 -26.11 2.47 13.24
C ARG A 616 -27.42 2.53 14.05
N ASN A 617 -28.51 2.90 13.40
CA ASN A 617 -29.81 3.03 14.05
C ASN A 617 -30.42 1.68 14.44
N TRP A 618 -30.23 0.65 13.64
CA TRP A 618 -30.65 -0.71 13.98
C TRP A 618 -29.82 -1.22 15.16
N PHE A 619 -28.49 -1.06 15.10
CA PHE A 619 -27.58 -1.48 16.17
C PHE A 619 -27.89 -0.81 17.51
N MET A 620 -28.13 0.52 17.54
CA MET A 620 -28.49 1.24 18.76
C MET A 620 -29.77 0.72 19.41
N LYS A 621 -30.70 0.15 18.62
CA LYS A 621 -31.94 -0.42 19.13
C LYS A 621 -31.82 -1.90 19.53
N HIS A 622 -30.84 -2.63 19.00
CA HIS A 622 -30.74 -4.08 19.13
C HIS A 622 -29.31 -4.53 19.49
N SER A 623 -28.61 -3.75 20.31
CA SER A 623 -27.21 -4.07 20.71
C SER A 623 -27.14 -5.41 21.48
N ASP A 624 -28.19 -5.81 22.16
CA ASP A 624 -28.26 -7.08 22.89
C ASP A 624 -28.37 -8.29 21.95
N ASP A 625 -28.96 -8.11 20.77
CA ASP A 625 -29.13 -9.13 19.72
C ASP A 625 -27.95 -9.17 18.71
N TYR A 626 -26.83 -8.52 19.03
CA TYR A 626 -25.69 -8.44 18.13
C TYR A 626 -25.14 -9.81 17.77
N ASN A 627 -25.26 -10.17 16.49
CA ASN A 627 -24.73 -11.41 15.93
C ASN A 627 -24.30 -11.21 14.47
N VAL A 628 -23.09 -11.61 14.11
CA VAL A 628 -22.52 -11.50 12.75
C VAL A 628 -22.54 -12.84 11.99
N LYS A 629 -23.13 -13.90 12.53
CA LYS A 629 -23.28 -15.16 11.81
C LYS A 629 -24.27 -14.99 10.66
N THR A 630 -23.93 -15.48 9.50
CA THR A 630 -24.77 -15.42 8.29
C THR A 630 -26.14 -16.08 8.52
N GLU A 631 -26.18 -17.21 9.23
CA GLU A 631 -27.41 -17.90 9.62
C GLU A 631 -28.35 -17.01 10.41
N ALA A 632 -27.81 -16.28 11.39
CA ALA A 632 -28.60 -15.41 12.25
C ALA A 632 -29.12 -14.17 11.50
N VAL A 633 -28.32 -13.60 10.62
CA VAL A 633 -28.69 -12.41 9.83
C VAL A 633 -29.74 -12.74 8.76
N PHE A 634 -29.56 -13.86 8.06
CA PHE A 634 -30.43 -14.26 6.94
C PHE A 634 -31.47 -15.31 7.32
N GLY A 635 -31.55 -15.72 8.58
CA GLY A 635 -32.48 -16.71 9.06
C GLY A 635 -33.95 -16.27 9.04
N GLU A 636 -34.70 -16.68 10.04
CA GLU A 636 -36.18 -16.56 10.06
C GLU A 636 -36.74 -15.15 10.32
N LYS A 637 -35.88 -14.18 10.65
CA LYS A 637 -36.38 -12.84 11.10
C LYS A 637 -36.79 -11.98 9.91
N LYS A 638 -37.91 -11.30 10.02
CA LYS A 638 -38.37 -10.25 9.10
C LYS A 638 -37.58 -8.97 9.38
N LEU A 639 -36.70 -8.61 8.46
CA LEU A 639 -35.96 -7.35 8.56
C LEU A 639 -36.73 -6.24 7.85
N LYS A 640 -36.96 -5.14 8.54
CA LYS A 640 -37.58 -3.90 8.01
C LYS A 640 -36.55 -2.78 8.04
N ASN A 641 -36.57 -1.90 7.05
CA ASN A 641 -35.77 -0.67 7.06
C ASN A 641 -36.39 0.40 7.98
N MET A 642 -35.75 1.56 8.09
CA MET A 642 -36.23 2.68 8.92
C MET A 642 -37.60 3.21 8.50
N ARG A 643 -38.02 2.98 7.24
CA ARG A 643 -39.33 3.39 6.70
C ARG A 643 -40.41 2.35 6.95
N GLY A 644 -40.09 1.25 7.62
CA GLY A 644 -41.01 0.16 7.89
C GLY A 644 -41.20 -0.81 6.70
N GLU A 645 -40.50 -0.62 5.59
CA GLU A 645 -40.55 -1.49 4.41
C GLU A 645 -39.85 -2.82 4.71
N LEU A 646 -40.50 -3.93 4.34
CA LEU A 646 -39.92 -5.26 4.51
C LEU A 646 -38.76 -5.47 3.51
N ILE A 647 -37.54 -5.57 4.01
CA ILE A 647 -36.33 -5.78 3.22
C ILE A 647 -36.04 -7.27 3.04
N TRP A 648 -36.29 -8.07 4.08
CA TRP A 648 -35.98 -9.48 4.08
C TRP A 648 -37.00 -10.29 4.88
N ASP A 649 -37.39 -11.42 4.31
CA ASP A 649 -38.23 -12.44 4.95
C ASP A 649 -37.59 -13.80 4.65
N GLY A 650 -36.84 -14.34 5.58
CA GLY A 650 -35.90 -15.45 5.43
C GLY A 650 -36.34 -16.54 4.46
N SER A 651 -37.32 -17.37 4.84
CA SER A 651 -37.74 -18.53 4.02
C SER A 651 -38.30 -18.14 2.66
N ARG A 652 -39.11 -17.08 2.59
CA ARG A 652 -39.72 -16.60 1.35
C ARG A 652 -38.70 -16.06 0.36
N ASN A 653 -37.79 -15.20 0.83
CA ASN A 653 -36.80 -14.58 -0.03
C ASN A 653 -35.72 -15.58 -0.47
N ILE A 654 -35.32 -16.54 0.39
CA ILE A 654 -34.39 -17.60 0.00
C ILE A 654 -34.99 -18.45 -1.14
N SER A 655 -36.26 -18.80 -1.06
CA SER A 655 -36.94 -19.53 -2.12
C SER A 655 -37.00 -18.73 -3.42
N GLN A 656 -37.26 -17.42 -3.35
CA GLN A 656 -37.23 -16.52 -4.52
C GLN A 656 -35.83 -16.45 -5.14
N VAL A 657 -34.78 -16.28 -4.32
CA VAL A 657 -33.39 -16.26 -4.77
C VAL A 657 -33.04 -17.57 -5.48
N LYS A 658 -33.38 -18.72 -4.90
CA LYS A 658 -33.17 -20.03 -5.52
C LYS A 658 -33.87 -20.14 -6.89
N ASN A 659 -35.09 -19.67 -6.99
CA ASN A 659 -35.85 -19.69 -8.23
C ASN A 659 -35.24 -18.77 -9.31
N ILE A 660 -34.78 -17.58 -8.93
CA ILE A 660 -34.12 -16.65 -9.88
C ILE A 660 -32.79 -17.22 -10.36
N LEU A 661 -31.98 -17.79 -9.45
CA LEU A 661 -30.69 -18.38 -9.84
C LEU A 661 -30.82 -19.63 -10.75
N LYS A 662 -31.95 -20.31 -10.72
CA LYS A 662 -32.26 -21.42 -11.65
C LYS A 662 -32.59 -20.94 -13.07
N ARG A 663 -33.01 -19.69 -13.24
CA ARG A 663 -33.35 -19.14 -14.56
C ARG A 663 -32.06 -18.87 -15.34
N ASN A 664 -31.99 -19.38 -16.55
CA ASN A 664 -30.84 -19.20 -17.44
C ASN A 664 -31.05 -18.07 -18.47
N TYR A 665 -31.70 -16.97 -18.04
CA TYR A 665 -31.86 -15.82 -18.94
C TYR A 665 -30.51 -15.13 -19.13
N LEU A 666 -30.11 -15.03 -20.40
CA LEU A 666 -28.96 -14.27 -20.82
C LEU A 666 -29.45 -12.91 -21.30
N HIS A 667 -29.18 -11.87 -20.54
CA HIS A 667 -29.32 -10.51 -21.03
C HIS A 667 -28.00 -10.11 -21.67
N LEU A 668 -28.00 -9.96 -23.00
CA LEU A 668 -26.86 -9.46 -23.75
C LEU A 668 -26.91 -7.94 -23.73
N THR A 669 -25.84 -7.31 -23.34
CA THR A 669 -25.65 -5.87 -23.50
C THR A 669 -25.16 -5.58 -24.92
N ASN A 670 -25.48 -4.41 -25.48
CA ASN A 670 -24.99 -3.99 -26.80
C ASN A 670 -23.49 -3.66 -26.80
N TYR A 671 -22.82 -3.88 -25.68
CA TYR A 671 -21.40 -3.61 -25.56
C TYR A 671 -20.57 -4.78 -26.07
N THR A 672 -19.95 -4.58 -27.24
CA THR A 672 -19.03 -5.56 -27.82
C THR A 672 -17.61 -5.36 -27.25
N PHE A 673 -17.02 -6.45 -26.81
CA PHE A 673 -15.61 -6.47 -26.43
C PHE A 673 -14.75 -6.68 -27.67
N CYS A 674 -14.04 -5.65 -28.09
CA CYS A 674 -13.00 -5.78 -29.09
C CYS A 674 -11.65 -5.82 -28.39
N GLN A 675 -10.89 -6.88 -28.56
CA GLN A 675 -9.50 -6.91 -28.13
C GLN A 675 -8.67 -6.09 -29.12
N HIS A 676 -7.97 -5.09 -28.60
CA HIS A 676 -7.00 -4.31 -29.35
C HIS A 676 -5.63 -4.46 -28.69
N GLY A 677 -4.66 -4.92 -29.45
CA GLY A 677 -3.27 -4.99 -28.97
C GLY A 677 -2.37 -5.54 -30.09
N GLY A 678 -1.21 -4.95 -30.27
CA GLY A 678 -0.25 -5.32 -31.32
C GLY A 678 0.35 -6.73 -31.18
N LEU A 679 0.08 -7.42 -30.06
CA LEU A 679 0.58 -8.77 -29.81
C LEU A 679 -0.54 -9.80 -29.62
N PHE A 680 -1.79 -9.42 -29.96
CA PHE A 680 -2.90 -10.35 -29.93
C PHE A 680 -2.75 -11.33 -31.10
N ASP A 681 -2.86 -12.62 -30.84
CA ASP A 681 -2.66 -13.74 -31.80
C ASP A 681 -1.22 -13.88 -32.36
N GLN A 682 -0.22 -13.33 -31.71
CA GLN A 682 1.17 -13.51 -32.12
C GLN A 682 1.89 -14.70 -31.44
N ASN A 683 1.20 -15.61 -30.79
CA ASN A 683 1.80 -16.89 -30.44
C ASN A 683 1.95 -17.72 -31.72
N PRO A 684 3.16 -17.89 -32.27
CA PRO A 684 3.34 -18.73 -33.43
C PRO A 684 2.95 -20.16 -33.04
N MET A 685 1.93 -20.70 -33.67
CA MET A 685 1.65 -22.12 -33.57
C MET A 685 2.79 -22.89 -34.25
N PRO A 686 3.26 -24.00 -33.69
CA PRO A 686 4.22 -24.85 -34.38
C PRO A 686 3.62 -25.26 -35.72
N ALA A 687 4.40 -25.16 -36.79
CA ALA A 687 4.00 -25.52 -38.15
C ALA A 687 3.64 -27.03 -38.29
N THR A 688 3.76 -27.81 -37.23
CA THR A 688 3.54 -29.24 -37.12
C THR A 688 2.44 -29.62 -36.13
N ALA A 689 1.44 -28.78 -35.90
CA ALA A 689 0.27 -29.14 -35.09
C ALA A 689 -0.88 -29.60 -35.99
#